data_2f90c294c1ac4d9e36141ddd8bad897c
#
_entry.id   2f90c294c1ac4d9e36141ddd8bad897c
#
_cell.length_a   1.000
_cell.length_b   1.000
_cell.length_c   1.000
_cell.angle_alpha   90.00
_cell.angle_beta   90.00
_cell.angle_gamma   90.00
#
_symmetry.space_group_name_H-M   'P 1'
#
loop_
_entity.id
_entity.type
_entity.pdbx_description
1 polymer ?
#
loop_
_entity_poly.entity_id
_entity_poly.type
_entity_poly.pdbx_seq_one_letter_code
_entity_poly.pdbx_strand_id
1 'polypeptide(L)'
;SQNQKGYTPPAIKLSSDVMTPEVLWSFGRIGNVSVSPDGSKAVYDITYFNKEEDRGYSDLYLMNLPEGQTTRLTDTDYNESDAGWTPDGKFITYLAKGQLWEMNPDGSNPRQVTDIPDGINRYVYAPDMSKIVYLKDVQLEPTVQDLYPDLPKAKARIVDDQFYRHWNDWVDAYTHLFIADYVPAQPITTGKDIMEGERWESPVRPWGGVEQLAWTKDGKKLIYTCRKKIGIDYAESTNTDLYAYNTENGETVNLTEGMMGYDKNPVISPNGRYMAWESMEREGYEADKIRLYVMDLITGEKNDFSEGFDQNAEGLKWGDDNTIWFISDWHATDEIYSLDIPTGRITKHTDGVHNYTSVIPTGKMLLATKVSMSKPAEIYKVDPATGKDEELSFVNKPILDQLTMGKVEKRWIKTTDNKDMLVWMIYPPHFDPNRKYPAILYCEGGPQSTVSQFWSYRWNFQQMAANGYIIVAPNRRGLPGFGQEWLEQISGDYSGQNIKDYLSAIDEAKKEPYIDENRLGCVGASYGGYSVYYLAGHHDKRFKAFIAHCGIFDLKMQYNTTEEMWFANWDMGGAPWEKDNKIAQRTFANSPDLFVGNWDTPILVIHGQKDFRIDVSQGMAAFNAARMRGVPAQFLYFPNECHWVTGCQDGILWQRTFKAWLDKWLK
;
A
#
# COMPACT_ATOMS: atom_id res chain seq x y z
N SER A 1 21.51 26.12 4.42
CA SER A 1 22.55 26.51 5.36
C SER A 1 23.31 25.28 5.84
N GLN A 2 24.61 25.41 6.03
CA GLN A 2 25.49 24.34 6.51
C GLN A 2 25.15 23.91 7.94
N ASN A 3 24.45 24.74 8.71
CA ASN A 3 24.15 24.50 10.11
C ASN A 3 22.68 24.18 10.38
N GLN A 4 21.88 23.97 9.34
CA GLN A 4 20.50 23.57 9.53
C GLN A 4 20.44 22.14 10.03
N LYS A 5 19.75 21.95 11.15
CA LYS A 5 19.53 20.64 11.73
C LYS A 5 18.13 20.14 11.43
N GLY A 6 18.00 18.84 11.42
CA GLY A 6 16.72 18.16 11.34
C GLY A 6 15.98 18.22 12.66
N TYR A 7 14.96 17.39 12.75
CA TYR A 7 14.13 17.25 13.94
C TYR A 7 14.60 16.02 14.73
N THR A 8 14.87 16.24 16.01
CA THR A 8 15.06 15.14 16.95
C THR A 8 13.89 15.17 17.93
N PRO A 9 13.02 14.15 17.91
CA PRO A 9 11.87 14.14 18.81
C PRO A 9 12.36 14.15 20.27
N PRO A 10 11.69 14.90 21.15
CA PRO A 10 12.03 14.89 22.57
C PRO A 10 11.74 13.52 23.16
N ALA A 11 12.51 13.15 24.21
CA ALA A 11 12.18 11.98 25.00
C ALA A 11 10.79 12.19 25.63
N ILE A 12 9.86 11.25 25.37
CA ILE A 12 8.48 11.37 25.81
C ILE A 12 8.28 10.53 27.08
N LYS A 13 7.83 11.18 28.16
CA LYS A 13 7.29 10.49 29.33
C LYS A 13 5.78 10.62 29.28
N LEU A 14 5.08 9.50 29.12
CA LEU A 14 3.64 9.48 29.00
C LEU A 14 2.97 9.67 30.35
N SER A 15 1.88 10.44 30.37
CA SER A 15 1.05 10.61 31.57
C SER A 15 0.11 9.43 31.82
N SER A 16 -0.10 8.60 30.79
CA SER A 16 -0.96 7.42 30.84
C SER A 16 -0.32 6.30 30.04
N ASP A 17 -0.63 5.05 30.40
CA ASP A 17 -0.22 3.86 29.63
C ASP A 17 -1.18 3.53 28.48
N VAL A 18 -2.18 4.36 28.24
CA VAL A 18 -3.17 4.20 27.17
C VAL A 18 -2.80 5.09 26.00
N MET A 19 -2.71 4.51 24.80
CA MET A 19 -2.31 5.25 23.60
C MET A 19 -3.31 6.36 23.25
N THR A 20 -2.77 7.51 22.83
CA THR A 20 -3.54 8.66 22.33
C THR A 20 -3.16 8.91 20.85
N PRO A 21 -3.98 9.69 20.11
CA PRO A 21 -3.63 10.04 18.73
C PRO A 21 -2.27 10.73 18.58
N GLU A 22 -1.90 11.58 19.55
CA GLU A 22 -0.60 12.26 19.56
C GLU A 22 0.54 11.26 19.73
N VAL A 23 0.37 10.27 20.60
CA VAL A 23 1.36 9.19 20.80
C VAL A 23 1.47 8.34 19.54
N LEU A 24 0.36 7.98 18.92
CA LEU A 24 0.36 7.23 17.65
C LEU A 24 1.20 7.94 16.59
N TRP A 25 1.06 9.25 16.42
CA TRP A 25 1.80 10.03 15.43
C TRP A 25 3.22 10.37 15.85
N SER A 26 3.63 10.07 17.08
CA SER A 26 5.00 10.28 17.56
C SER A 26 5.94 9.12 17.25
N PHE A 27 5.44 7.96 16.81
CA PHE A 27 6.28 6.83 16.45
C PHE A 27 7.16 7.16 15.25
N GLY A 28 8.44 6.74 15.32
CA GLY A 28 9.34 6.78 14.19
C GLY A 28 8.98 5.71 13.16
N ARG A 29 9.04 6.08 11.88
CA ARG A 29 8.65 5.23 10.75
C ARG A 29 9.87 4.84 9.94
N ILE A 30 10.25 3.56 10.03
CA ILE A 30 11.36 3.02 9.25
C ILE A 30 10.90 2.82 7.81
N GLY A 31 11.72 3.29 6.86
CA GLY A 31 11.48 3.10 5.43
C GLY A 31 12.73 2.62 4.69
N ASN A 32 12.53 1.99 3.55
CA ASN A 32 13.55 1.66 2.54
C ASN A 32 14.86 1.09 3.07
N VAL A 33 14.82 -0.07 3.69
CA VAL A 33 16.02 -0.78 4.15
C VAL A 33 16.78 -1.35 2.95
N SER A 34 18.08 -1.03 2.84
CA SER A 34 18.96 -1.51 1.78
C SER A 34 20.25 -2.07 2.37
N VAL A 35 20.57 -3.30 1.98
CA VAL A 35 21.76 -4.02 2.48
C VAL A 35 22.93 -3.80 1.51
N SER A 36 24.13 -3.59 2.07
CA SER A 36 25.35 -3.47 1.27
C SER A 36 25.62 -4.77 0.50
N PRO A 37 26.31 -4.70 -0.66
CA PRO A 37 26.58 -5.89 -1.47
C PRO A 37 27.31 -7.01 -0.72
N ASP A 38 28.15 -6.69 0.25
CA ASP A 38 28.83 -7.67 1.09
C ASP A 38 28.02 -8.22 2.26
N GLY A 39 26.80 -7.72 2.45
CA GLY A 39 25.90 -8.17 3.52
C GLY A 39 26.24 -7.66 4.91
N SER A 40 27.24 -6.79 5.06
CA SER A 40 27.73 -6.36 6.38
C SER A 40 27.03 -5.15 6.97
N LYS A 41 26.30 -4.40 6.17
CA LYS A 41 25.66 -3.14 6.59
C LYS A 41 24.31 -2.95 5.94
N ALA A 42 23.41 -2.28 6.66
CA ALA A 42 22.12 -1.83 6.12
C ALA A 42 22.00 -0.32 6.32
N VAL A 43 21.46 0.36 5.31
CA VAL A 43 21.10 1.77 5.39
C VAL A 43 19.58 1.90 5.26
N TYR A 44 18.99 2.80 6.02
CA TYR A 44 17.54 3.02 6.01
C TYR A 44 17.23 4.45 6.46
N ASP A 45 16.02 4.88 6.23
CA ASP A 45 15.55 6.16 6.74
C ASP A 45 14.58 5.96 7.90
N ILE A 46 14.49 6.96 8.77
CA ILE A 46 13.46 7.05 9.79
C ILE A 46 12.80 8.41 9.66
N THR A 47 11.48 8.40 9.58
CA THR A 47 10.66 9.63 9.53
C THR A 47 9.99 9.85 10.88
N TYR A 48 10.17 11.05 11.44
CA TYR A 48 9.44 11.54 12.61
C TYR A 48 8.60 12.74 12.23
N PHE A 49 7.37 12.79 12.73
CA PHE A 49 6.49 13.95 12.50
C PHE A 49 6.59 14.94 13.65
N ASN A 50 6.73 16.21 13.29
CA ASN A 50 6.60 17.34 14.20
C ASN A 50 5.17 17.87 14.07
N LYS A 51 4.37 17.67 15.11
CA LYS A 51 2.96 18.04 15.11
C LYS A 51 2.76 19.55 14.94
N GLU A 52 3.53 20.36 15.67
CA GLU A 52 3.40 21.82 15.64
C GLU A 52 3.73 22.43 14.28
N GLU A 53 4.72 21.85 13.58
CA GLU A 53 5.10 22.28 12.24
C GLU A 53 4.27 21.59 11.15
N ASP A 54 3.51 20.57 11.51
CA ASP A 54 2.72 19.74 10.58
C ASP A 54 3.56 19.17 9.45
N ARG A 55 4.77 18.67 9.76
CA ARG A 55 5.65 18.06 8.75
C ARG A 55 6.43 16.86 9.30
N GLY A 56 6.82 15.97 8.35
CA GLY A 56 7.72 14.87 8.61
C GLY A 56 9.17 15.24 8.32
N TYR A 57 10.07 14.69 9.13
CA TYR A 57 11.51 14.81 8.98
C TYR A 57 12.11 13.42 8.79
N SER A 58 12.84 13.20 7.69
CA SER A 58 13.49 11.94 7.37
C SER A 58 15.00 12.10 7.35
N ASP A 59 15.69 11.26 8.12
CA ASP A 59 17.14 11.17 8.11
C ASP A 59 17.60 9.73 7.90
N LEU A 60 18.88 9.58 7.56
CA LEU A 60 19.49 8.30 7.24
C LEU A 60 20.21 7.71 8.46
N TYR A 61 20.12 6.39 8.57
CA TYR A 61 20.71 5.59 9.63
C TYR A 61 21.46 4.41 9.04
N LEU A 62 22.55 4.02 9.70
CA LEU A 62 23.36 2.87 9.33
C LEU A 62 23.29 1.82 10.44
N MET A 63 23.11 0.56 10.04
CA MET A 63 23.15 -0.59 10.95
C MET A 63 24.27 -1.54 10.54
N ASN A 64 25.11 -1.95 11.48
CA ASN A 64 26.08 -3.01 11.26
C ASN A 64 25.39 -4.38 11.43
N LEU A 65 25.71 -5.31 10.55
CA LEU A 65 25.14 -6.65 10.52
C LEU A 65 26.19 -7.70 10.79
N PRO A 66 25.88 -8.77 11.52
CA PRO A 66 24.55 -9.13 12.05
C PRO A 66 24.24 -8.54 13.43
N GLU A 67 25.13 -7.77 14.05
CA GLU A 67 25.04 -7.36 15.46
C GLU A 67 23.97 -6.33 15.73
N GLY A 68 23.72 -5.40 14.76
CA GLY A 68 22.64 -4.43 14.86
C GLY A 68 23.03 -3.06 15.44
N GLN A 69 24.33 -2.77 15.66
CA GLN A 69 24.73 -1.43 16.10
C GLN A 69 24.32 -0.38 15.07
N THR A 70 23.70 0.69 15.53
CA THR A 70 23.15 1.74 14.68
C THR A 70 23.86 3.07 14.87
N THR A 71 23.95 3.84 13.78
CA THR A 71 24.50 5.19 13.76
C THR A 71 23.57 6.08 12.93
N ARG A 72 23.23 7.26 13.46
CA ARG A 72 22.55 8.29 12.66
C ARG A 72 23.57 8.95 11.75
N LEU A 73 23.32 8.92 10.45
CA LEU A 73 24.25 9.46 9.45
C LEU A 73 23.98 10.92 9.11
N THR A 74 22.73 11.36 9.15
CA THR A 74 22.33 12.71 8.75
C THR A 74 21.43 13.36 9.80
N ASP A 75 21.50 14.69 9.88
CA ASP A 75 20.68 15.50 10.76
C ASP A 75 20.42 16.85 10.07
N THR A 76 19.50 16.83 9.09
CA THR A 76 19.23 17.98 8.22
C THR A 76 17.76 18.35 8.25
N ASP A 77 17.44 19.58 7.91
CA ASP A 77 16.05 20.03 7.78
C ASP A 77 15.44 19.74 6.41
N TYR A 78 16.22 19.26 5.46
CA TYR A 78 15.74 18.72 4.19
C TYR A 78 15.74 17.19 4.27
N ASN A 79 14.71 16.56 3.78
CA ASN A 79 14.55 15.12 3.91
C ASN A 79 15.50 14.37 2.98
N GLU A 80 16.16 13.35 3.52
CA GLU A 80 16.86 12.34 2.74
C GLU A 80 15.99 11.10 2.66
N SER A 81 15.98 10.46 1.48
CA SER A 81 15.18 9.26 1.24
C SER A 81 15.85 8.34 0.22
N ASP A 82 15.24 7.16 0.04
CA ASP A 82 15.66 6.18 -0.97
C ASP A 82 17.14 5.82 -0.87
N ALA A 83 17.59 5.61 0.34
CA ALA A 83 18.96 5.23 0.61
C ALA A 83 19.28 3.84 0.06
N GLY A 84 20.47 3.72 -0.51
CA GLY A 84 20.97 2.49 -1.07
C GLY A 84 22.49 2.47 -1.08
N TRP A 85 23.06 1.62 -1.89
CA TRP A 85 24.49 1.42 -2.03
C TRP A 85 24.88 1.47 -3.49
N THR A 86 26.06 2.03 -3.77
CA THR A 86 26.66 1.78 -5.08
C THR A 86 26.90 0.27 -5.24
N PRO A 87 26.82 -0.28 -6.47
CA PRO A 87 27.03 -1.71 -6.70
C PRO A 87 28.36 -2.27 -6.19
N ASP A 88 29.39 -1.44 -6.11
CA ASP A 88 30.69 -1.81 -5.51
C ASP A 88 30.73 -1.69 -3.98
N GLY A 89 29.65 -1.22 -3.36
CA GLY A 89 29.54 -1.09 -1.91
C GLY A 89 30.34 0.05 -1.30
N LYS A 90 31.00 0.89 -2.08
CA LYS A 90 31.90 1.94 -1.56
C LYS A 90 31.16 3.12 -0.99
N PHE A 91 29.98 3.45 -1.52
CA PHE A 91 29.24 4.65 -1.15
C PHE A 91 27.80 4.33 -0.83
N ILE A 92 27.24 5.11 0.09
CA ILE A 92 25.79 5.19 0.32
C ILE A 92 25.23 6.18 -0.69
N THR A 93 24.10 5.81 -1.33
CA THR A 93 23.37 6.62 -2.30
C THR A 93 22.05 7.05 -1.69
N TYR A 94 21.56 8.25 -2.03
CA TYR A 94 20.30 8.75 -1.48
C TYR A 94 19.75 9.90 -2.31
N LEU A 95 18.47 10.18 -2.13
CA LEU A 95 17.81 11.37 -2.68
C LEU A 95 17.77 12.47 -1.64
N ALA A 96 18.14 13.66 -2.07
CA ALA A 96 17.99 14.90 -1.30
C ALA A 96 17.82 16.06 -2.25
N LYS A 97 16.93 17.01 -1.94
CA LYS A 97 16.69 18.21 -2.75
C LYS A 97 16.40 17.90 -4.23
N GLY A 98 15.72 16.77 -4.49
CA GLY A 98 15.36 16.35 -5.84
C GLY A 98 16.50 15.76 -6.68
N GLN A 99 17.66 15.48 -6.08
CA GLN A 99 18.84 14.95 -6.78
C GLN A 99 19.40 13.71 -6.11
N LEU A 100 20.16 12.94 -6.88
CA LEU A 100 20.92 11.81 -6.36
C LEU A 100 22.24 12.29 -5.77
N TRP A 101 22.54 11.79 -4.57
CA TRP A 101 23.78 12.05 -3.82
C TRP A 101 24.48 10.73 -3.44
N GLU A 102 25.76 10.82 -3.25
CA GLU A 102 26.60 9.76 -2.68
C GLU A 102 27.37 10.30 -1.47
N MET A 103 27.59 9.44 -0.48
CA MET A 103 28.46 9.77 0.67
C MET A 103 29.20 8.53 1.12
N ASN A 104 30.28 8.73 1.90
CA ASN A 104 30.98 7.63 2.53
C ASN A 104 30.06 6.91 3.52
N PRO A 105 30.29 5.61 3.82
CA PRO A 105 29.44 4.87 4.76
C PRO A 105 29.39 5.46 6.18
N ASP A 106 30.35 6.30 6.55
CA ASP A 106 30.34 7.03 7.83
C ASP A 106 29.55 8.35 7.77
N GLY A 107 28.95 8.68 6.63
CA GLY A 107 28.20 9.92 6.42
C GLY A 107 29.05 11.10 5.96
N SER A 108 30.38 10.94 5.84
CA SER A 108 31.27 12.00 5.40
C SER A 108 31.28 12.17 3.88
N ASN A 109 31.77 13.35 3.45
CA ASN A 109 32.00 13.70 2.03
C ASN A 109 30.78 13.48 1.13
N PRO A 110 29.62 14.05 1.45
CA PRO A 110 28.46 13.98 0.54
C PRO A 110 28.78 14.74 -0.74
N ARG A 111 28.41 14.13 -1.88
CA ARG A 111 28.59 14.74 -3.20
C ARG A 111 27.34 14.52 -4.04
N GLN A 112 26.99 15.52 -4.81
CA GLN A 112 25.86 15.46 -5.72
C GLN A 112 26.27 14.71 -6.98
N VAL A 113 25.49 13.68 -7.35
CA VAL A 113 25.74 12.86 -8.55
C VAL A 113 24.96 13.38 -9.74
N THR A 114 23.72 13.84 -9.52
CA THR A 114 22.89 14.40 -10.57
C THR A 114 22.64 15.88 -10.33
N ASP A 115 22.56 16.63 -11.42
CA ASP A 115 22.12 18.02 -11.43
C ASP A 115 21.16 18.19 -12.63
N ILE A 116 19.99 17.58 -12.50
CA ILE A 116 18.98 17.53 -13.55
C ILE A 116 17.98 18.66 -13.31
N PRO A 117 17.68 19.48 -14.36
CA PRO A 117 16.64 20.49 -14.24
C PRO A 117 15.32 19.90 -13.74
N ASP A 118 14.70 20.55 -12.77
CA ASP A 118 13.46 20.14 -12.11
C ASP A 118 13.58 18.84 -11.26
N GLY A 119 14.79 18.28 -11.14
CA GLY A 119 15.06 17.13 -10.30
C GLY A 119 14.67 15.77 -10.89
N ILE A 120 14.87 14.75 -10.09
CA ILE A 120 14.55 13.37 -10.43
C ILE A 120 13.64 12.76 -9.35
N ASN A 121 12.90 11.72 -9.71
CA ASN A 121 12.00 11.03 -8.76
C ASN A 121 12.70 9.88 -8.04
N ARG A 122 13.44 9.05 -8.76
CA ARG A 122 14.14 7.86 -8.26
C ARG A 122 15.34 7.54 -9.19
N TYR A 123 16.12 6.54 -8.82
CA TYR A 123 17.31 6.12 -9.58
C TYR A 123 17.61 4.63 -9.37
N VAL A 124 18.31 4.02 -10.33
CA VAL A 124 18.89 2.68 -10.20
C VAL A 124 20.23 2.63 -10.94
N TYR A 125 21.29 2.24 -10.25
CA TYR A 125 22.60 2.04 -10.86
C TYR A 125 22.65 0.72 -11.64
N ALA A 126 23.28 0.72 -12.82
CA ALA A 126 23.64 -0.53 -13.48
C ALA A 126 24.65 -1.30 -12.63
N PRO A 127 24.58 -2.65 -12.57
CA PRO A 127 25.47 -3.44 -11.71
C PRO A 127 26.96 -3.27 -11.99
N ASP A 128 27.33 -2.98 -13.24
CA ASP A 128 28.71 -2.71 -13.64
C ASP A 128 29.15 -1.25 -13.42
N MET A 129 28.25 -0.41 -12.88
CA MET A 129 28.44 1.01 -12.63
C MET A 129 28.75 1.86 -13.87
N SER A 130 28.47 1.34 -15.06
CA SER A 130 28.67 2.10 -16.31
C SER A 130 27.59 3.16 -16.52
N LYS A 131 26.38 2.93 -15.97
CA LYS A 131 25.20 3.75 -16.25
C LYS A 131 24.32 3.86 -15.02
N ILE A 132 23.47 4.89 -15.05
CA ILE A 132 22.37 5.06 -14.09
C ILE A 132 21.10 5.29 -14.92
N VAL A 133 19.99 4.65 -14.52
CA VAL A 133 18.66 5.10 -14.94
C VAL A 133 18.09 6.00 -13.84
N TYR A 134 17.55 7.15 -14.25
CA TYR A 134 16.80 8.00 -13.34
C TYR A 134 15.39 8.25 -13.89
N LEU A 135 14.47 8.51 -13.00
CA LEU A 135 13.06 8.71 -13.29
C LEU A 135 12.75 10.20 -13.24
N LYS A 136 12.09 10.68 -14.29
CA LYS A 136 11.69 12.08 -14.37
C LYS A 136 10.34 12.19 -15.07
N ASP A 137 9.50 13.09 -14.60
CA ASP A 137 8.20 13.34 -15.22
C ASP A 137 8.37 14.19 -16.47
N VAL A 138 7.67 13.80 -17.55
CA VAL A 138 7.69 14.46 -18.85
C VAL A 138 6.28 14.92 -19.17
N GLN A 139 6.14 16.19 -19.49
CA GLN A 139 4.88 16.77 -19.95
C GLN A 139 4.69 16.46 -21.43
N LEU A 140 3.69 15.65 -21.76
CA LEU A 140 3.37 15.28 -23.14
C LEU A 140 2.01 15.81 -23.59
N GLU A 141 1.09 16.03 -22.65
CA GLU A 141 -0.22 16.58 -22.97
C GLU A 141 -0.10 18.10 -23.21
N PRO A 142 -0.70 18.65 -24.28
CA PRO A 142 -0.69 20.08 -24.50
C PRO A 142 -1.49 20.79 -23.42
N THR A 143 -0.96 21.90 -22.91
CA THR A 143 -1.67 22.80 -22.02
C THR A 143 -2.60 23.71 -22.81
N VAL A 144 -3.50 24.40 -22.11
CA VAL A 144 -4.36 25.42 -22.76
C VAL A 144 -3.50 26.51 -23.38
N GLN A 145 -2.36 26.86 -22.79
CA GLN A 145 -1.44 27.85 -23.33
C GLN A 145 -0.73 27.35 -24.60
N ASP A 146 -0.46 26.05 -24.71
CA ASP A 146 0.09 25.46 -25.93
C ASP A 146 -0.91 25.55 -27.09
N LEU A 147 -2.19 25.38 -26.80
CA LEU A 147 -3.27 25.44 -27.81
C LEU A 147 -3.68 26.88 -28.10
N TYR A 148 -3.70 27.74 -27.09
CA TYR A 148 -4.13 29.14 -27.16
C TYR A 148 -3.12 30.06 -26.48
N PRO A 149 -1.98 30.34 -27.12
CA PRO A 149 -0.90 31.13 -26.51
C PRO A 149 -1.30 32.58 -26.16
N ASP A 150 -2.37 33.07 -26.75
CA ASP A 150 -2.92 34.42 -26.48
C ASP A 150 -3.74 34.48 -25.17
N LEU A 151 -3.92 33.33 -24.46
CA LEU A 151 -4.67 33.26 -23.22
C LEU A 151 -3.79 32.79 -22.05
N PRO A 152 -2.74 33.55 -21.67
CA PRO A 152 -1.74 33.09 -20.69
C PRO A 152 -2.28 32.92 -19.28
N LYS A 153 -3.45 33.47 -18.96
CA LYS A 153 -4.08 33.38 -17.63
C LYS A 153 -5.17 32.31 -17.55
N ALA A 154 -5.52 31.66 -18.65
CA ALA A 154 -6.49 30.58 -18.64
C ALA A 154 -5.90 29.36 -17.92
N LYS A 155 -6.72 28.70 -17.07
CA LYS A 155 -6.29 27.56 -16.27
C LYS A 155 -7.13 26.30 -16.49
N ALA A 156 -7.93 26.31 -17.55
CA ALA A 156 -8.79 25.17 -17.87
C ALA A 156 -7.98 23.98 -18.40
N ARG A 157 -8.57 22.80 -18.32
CA ARG A 157 -8.08 21.60 -19.01
C ARG A 157 -9.08 21.25 -20.11
N ILE A 158 -8.56 20.85 -21.27
CA ILE A 158 -9.37 20.30 -22.36
C ILE A 158 -9.06 18.81 -22.42
N VAL A 159 -10.06 17.97 -22.13
CA VAL A 159 -9.89 16.54 -21.99
C VAL A 159 -10.73 15.86 -23.07
N ASP A 160 -10.09 15.06 -23.94
CA ASP A 160 -10.76 14.38 -25.05
C ASP A 160 -10.93 12.89 -24.80
N ASP A 161 -10.22 12.30 -23.84
CA ASP A 161 -10.22 10.85 -23.60
C ASP A 161 -10.05 10.56 -22.11
N GLN A 162 -10.21 9.29 -21.78
CA GLN A 162 -10.07 8.77 -20.42
C GLN A 162 -8.65 8.77 -19.94
N PHE A 163 -8.57 8.49 -18.67
CA PHE A 163 -7.47 8.38 -17.75
C PHE A 163 -6.79 9.71 -17.51
N TYR A 164 -7.63 10.75 -17.26
CA TYR A 164 -7.16 12.11 -16.95
C TYR A 164 -6.87 12.32 -15.47
N ARG A 165 -7.35 11.42 -14.60
CA ARG A 165 -7.06 11.41 -13.14
C ARG A 165 -6.68 10.00 -12.72
N HIS A 166 -5.90 9.87 -11.65
CA HIS A 166 -5.60 8.58 -11.04
C HIS A 166 -5.32 8.73 -9.55
N TRP A 167 -6.13 8.12 -8.72
CA TRP A 167 -6.07 8.10 -7.26
C TRP A 167 -6.06 9.47 -6.60
N ASN A 168 -4.97 10.19 -6.61
CA ASN A 168 -4.79 11.47 -5.93
C ASN A 168 -4.29 12.59 -6.83
N ASP A 169 -4.06 12.32 -8.11
CA ASP A 169 -3.46 13.29 -9.04
C ASP A 169 -4.22 13.39 -10.36
N TRP A 170 -4.13 14.57 -10.98
CA TRP A 170 -4.39 14.72 -12.41
C TRP A 170 -3.22 14.14 -13.18
N VAL A 171 -3.48 13.48 -14.31
CA VAL A 171 -2.45 12.90 -15.17
C VAL A 171 -1.96 13.99 -16.13
N ASP A 172 -1.13 14.90 -15.62
CA ASP A 172 -0.56 16.00 -16.38
C ASP A 172 0.78 15.63 -17.04
N ALA A 173 1.47 14.65 -16.46
CA ALA A 173 2.79 14.21 -16.91
C ALA A 173 2.92 12.69 -16.78
N TYR A 174 3.90 12.15 -17.50
CA TYR A 174 4.23 10.72 -17.47
C TYR A 174 5.65 10.53 -16.97
N THR A 175 5.86 9.59 -16.04
CA THR A 175 7.22 9.26 -15.60
C THR A 175 7.93 8.48 -16.68
N HIS A 176 9.06 9.00 -17.15
CA HIS A 176 9.91 8.32 -18.13
C HIS A 176 11.25 7.92 -17.52
N LEU A 177 11.90 6.98 -18.19
CA LEU A 177 13.18 6.43 -17.81
C LEU A 177 14.28 7.12 -18.62
N PHE A 178 15.23 7.74 -17.92
CA PHE A 178 16.37 8.42 -18.53
C PHE A 178 17.65 7.66 -18.19
N ILE A 179 18.43 7.32 -19.19
CA ILE A 179 19.70 6.62 -18.99
C ILE A 179 20.84 7.58 -19.25
N ALA A 180 21.80 7.63 -18.33
CA ALA A 180 23.00 8.43 -18.43
C ALA A 180 24.22 7.59 -18.08
N ASP A 181 25.37 7.94 -18.69
CA ASP A 181 26.66 7.34 -18.33
C ASP A 181 27.07 7.84 -16.94
N TYR A 182 27.56 6.92 -16.13
CA TYR A 182 28.09 7.24 -14.80
C TYR A 182 29.61 7.27 -14.86
N VAL A 183 30.17 8.44 -14.57
CA VAL A 183 31.60 8.64 -14.42
C VAL A 183 31.83 9.23 -13.03
N PRO A 184 32.63 8.59 -12.16
CA PRO A 184 32.88 9.13 -10.82
C PRO A 184 33.38 10.58 -10.86
N ALA A 185 32.85 11.39 -9.96
CA ALA A 185 33.16 12.82 -9.81
C ALA A 185 32.71 13.72 -10.98
N GLN A 186 31.97 13.21 -11.95
CA GLN A 186 31.36 14.02 -13.00
C GLN A 186 29.84 14.08 -12.79
N PRO A 187 29.26 15.26 -12.51
CA PRO A 187 27.82 15.38 -12.35
C PRO A 187 27.07 15.03 -13.64
N ILE A 188 25.98 14.29 -13.47
CA ILE A 188 25.05 13.96 -14.57
C ILE A 188 24.09 15.14 -14.72
N THR A 189 24.12 15.81 -15.86
CA THR A 189 23.26 16.96 -16.15
C THR A 189 22.18 16.67 -17.18
N THR A 190 22.28 15.53 -17.87
CA THR A 190 21.33 15.11 -18.88
C THR A 190 21.38 13.59 -19.05
N GLY A 191 20.28 13.02 -19.50
CA GLY A 191 20.18 11.61 -19.85
C GLY A 191 19.31 11.43 -21.08
N LYS A 192 19.35 10.23 -21.64
CA LYS A 192 18.51 9.85 -22.79
C LYS A 192 17.18 9.32 -22.30
N ASP A 193 16.08 9.95 -22.71
CA ASP A 193 14.74 9.45 -22.52
C ASP A 193 14.51 8.25 -23.43
N ILE A 194 14.48 7.04 -22.88
CA ILE A 194 14.28 5.81 -23.67
C ILE A 194 12.82 5.59 -24.06
N MET A 195 11.94 6.46 -23.60
CA MET A 195 10.51 6.43 -23.88
C MET A 195 10.05 7.73 -24.59
N GLU A 196 10.97 8.44 -25.24
CA GLU A 196 10.68 9.73 -25.85
C GLU A 196 9.45 9.67 -26.76
N GLY A 197 8.51 10.58 -26.53
CA GLY A 197 7.26 10.67 -27.27
C GLY A 197 6.20 9.65 -26.89
N GLU A 198 6.51 8.69 -26.05
CA GLU A 198 5.56 7.67 -25.61
C GLU A 198 4.64 8.20 -24.49
N ARG A 199 3.33 8.06 -24.69
CA ARG A 199 2.29 8.59 -23.77
C ARG A 199 1.89 7.57 -22.71
N TRP A 200 2.89 6.93 -22.11
CA TRP A 200 2.76 6.01 -20.97
C TRP A 200 3.98 6.15 -20.08
N GLU A 201 3.98 5.45 -19.00
CA GLU A 201 4.96 5.65 -17.95
C GLU A 201 5.55 4.35 -17.43
N SER A 202 6.71 4.46 -16.83
CA SER A 202 7.34 3.43 -16.02
C SER A 202 8.11 4.10 -14.87
N PRO A 203 7.97 3.67 -13.61
CA PRO A 203 7.05 2.64 -13.12
C PRO A 203 5.57 3.02 -13.30
N VAL A 204 4.70 2.01 -13.20
CA VAL A 204 3.26 2.20 -13.39
C VAL A 204 2.64 2.77 -12.12
N ARG A 205 1.99 3.93 -12.27
CA ARG A 205 1.29 4.53 -11.11
C ARG A 205 0.08 3.71 -10.67
N PRO A 206 -0.44 3.88 -9.45
CA PRO A 206 0.03 4.86 -8.46
C PRO A 206 1.13 4.32 -7.55
N TRP A 207 1.35 3.02 -7.50
CA TRP A 207 2.15 2.33 -6.51
C TRP A 207 3.55 1.96 -6.99
N GLY A 208 3.81 2.01 -8.29
CA GLY A 208 5.06 1.59 -8.88
C GLY A 208 6.25 2.42 -8.42
N GLY A 209 7.32 1.72 -8.01
CA GLY A 209 8.62 2.28 -7.69
C GLY A 209 9.73 1.56 -8.45
N VAL A 210 10.97 1.69 -8.00
CA VAL A 210 12.13 1.10 -8.68
C VAL A 210 12.16 -0.43 -8.65
N GLU A 211 11.31 -1.06 -7.82
CA GLU A 211 11.10 -2.52 -7.87
C GLU A 211 10.55 -2.99 -9.21
N GLN A 212 10.00 -2.09 -9.99
CA GLN A 212 9.52 -2.39 -11.35
C GLN A 212 10.59 -2.33 -12.42
N LEU A 213 11.84 -2.05 -12.03
CA LEU A 213 12.99 -1.93 -12.93
C LEU A 213 14.07 -2.92 -12.54
N ALA A 214 14.78 -3.47 -13.53
CA ALA A 214 15.94 -4.29 -13.30
C ALA A 214 16.96 -4.15 -14.44
N TRP A 215 18.21 -3.87 -14.09
CA TRP A 215 19.30 -3.96 -15.04
C TRP A 215 19.73 -5.42 -15.22
N THR A 216 20.05 -5.82 -16.44
CA THR A 216 20.77 -7.07 -16.65
C THR A 216 22.15 -6.97 -16.01
N LYS A 217 22.71 -8.11 -15.60
CA LYS A 217 23.97 -8.13 -14.84
C LYS A 217 25.13 -7.48 -15.57
N ASP A 218 25.16 -7.58 -16.90
CA ASP A 218 26.18 -6.96 -17.74
C ASP A 218 25.96 -5.44 -17.97
N GLY A 219 24.87 -4.88 -17.46
CA GLY A 219 24.54 -3.47 -17.62
C GLY A 219 24.10 -3.07 -19.03
N LYS A 220 23.88 -4.03 -19.93
CA LYS A 220 23.55 -3.73 -21.34
C LYS A 220 22.07 -3.51 -21.58
N LYS A 221 21.20 -4.08 -20.75
CA LYS A 221 19.75 -3.96 -20.91
C LYS A 221 19.09 -3.48 -19.62
N LEU A 222 18.11 -2.63 -19.78
CA LEU A 222 17.21 -2.24 -18.70
C LEU A 222 15.86 -2.91 -18.92
N ILE A 223 15.42 -3.71 -17.97
CA ILE A 223 14.10 -4.33 -17.99
C ILE A 223 13.16 -3.46 -17.14
N TYR A 224 12.03 -3.09 -17.72
CA TYR A 224 11.09 -2.20 -17.04
C TYR A 224 9.65 -2.67 -17.23
N THR A 225 8.83 -2.40 -16.22
CA THR A 225 7.40 -2.70 -16.20
C THR A 225 6.65 -1.52 -16.81
N CYS A 226 5.77 -1.79 -17.79
CA CYS A 226 4.99 -0.73 -18.43
C CYS A 226 3.68 -1.27 -18.97
N ARG A 227 2.65 -0.42 -18.95
CA ARG A 227 1.38 -0.66 -19.66
C ARG A 227 1.33 0.27 -20.87
N LYS A 228 1.69 -0.25 -22.03
CA LYS A 228 1.80 0.55 -23.27
C LYS A 228 0.44 0.69 -23.95
N LYS A 229 -0.45 1.40 -23.29
CA LYS A 229 -1.83 1.71 -23.71
C LYS A 229 -2.15 3.16 -23.35
N ILE A 230 -3.15 3.73 -24.03
CA ILE A 230 -3.62 5.10 -23.77
C ILE A 230 -5.15 5.14 -23.70
N GLY A 231 -5.69 6.17 -23.04
CA GLY A 231 -7.12 6.45 -23.05
C GLY A 231 -7.97 5.34 -22.47
N ILE A 232 -9.04 5.01 -23.16
CA ILE A 232 -9.97 3.95 -22.76
C ILE A 232 -9.25 2.61 -22.64
N ASP A 233 -8.35 2.29 -23.56
CA ASP A 233 -7.61 1.02 -23.52
C ASP A 233 -6.78 0.89 -22.25
N TYR A 234 -6.18 1.97 -21.77
CA TYR A 234 -5.46 2.01 -20.51
C TYR A 234 -6.41 1.86 -19.32
N ALA A 235 -7.55 2.56 -19.35
CA ALA A 235 -8.51 2.56 -18.26
C ALA A 235 -9.20 1.19 -18.07
N GLU A 236 -9.26 0.37 -19.10
CA GLU A 236 -9.91 -0.95 -19.07
C GLU A 236 -8.96 -2.12 -18.85
N SER A 237 -7.65 -1.87 -18.71
CA SER A 237 -6.65 -2.94 -18.71
C SER A 237 -5.71 -2.87 -17.53
N THR A 238 -5.33 -4.04 -17.01
CA THR A 238 -4.21 -4.22 -16.07
C THR A 238 -3.00 -4.85 -16.76
N ASN A 239 -3.02 -4.97 -18.09
CA ASN A 239 -1.96 -5.65 -18.83
C ASN A 239 -0.67 -4.84 -18.85
N THR A 240 0.17 -5.06 -17.82
CA THR A 240 1.57 -4.62 -17.84
C THR A 240 2.44 -5.72 -18.41
N ASP A 241 3.49 -5.32 -19.10
CA ASP A 241 4.50 -6.22 -19.61
C ASP A 241 5.89 -5.80 -19.13
N LEU A 242 6.82 -6.73 -19.21
CA LEU A 242 8.23 -6.49 -18.95
C LEU A 242 8.93 -6.26 -20.28
N TYR A 243 9.48 -5.06 -20.45
CA TYR A 243 10.18 -4.65 -21.66
C TYR A 243 11.68 -4.58 -21.39
N ALA A 244 12.47 -5.12 -22.31
CA ALA A 244 13.92 -5.04 -22.24
C ALA A 244 14.43 -4.01 -23.26
N TYR A 245 15.01 -2.93 -22.78
CA TYR A 245 15.65 -1.90 -23.59
C TYR A 245 17.14 -2.20 -23.71
N ASN A 246 17.64 -2.31 -24.94
CA ASN A 246 19.05 -2.54 -25.22
C ASN A 246 19.77 -1.19 -25.34
N THR A 247 20.72 -0.91 -24.45
CA THR A 247 21.44 0.36 -24.42
C THR A 247 22.42 0.52 -25.59
N GLU A 248 22.82 -0.56 -26.24
CA GLU A 248 23.77 -0.51 -27.36
C GLU A 248 23.09 -0.14 -28.69
N ASN A 249 21.92 -0.73 -28.98
CA ASN A 249 21.23 -0.53 -30.26
C ASN A 249 19.91 0.25 -30.16
N GLY A 250 19.40 0.52 -28.93
CA GLY A 250 18.17 1.25 -28.70
C GLY A 250 16.88 0.45 -28.95
N GLU A 251 16.97 -0.84 -29.19
CA GLU A 251 15.79 -1.69 -29.40
C GLU A 251 15.13 -2.09 -28.09
N THR A 252 13.80 -2.18 -28.11
CA THR A 252 12.99 -2.62 -26.98
C THR A 252 12.23 -3.89 -27.36
N VAL A 253 12.30 -4.92 -26.53
CA VAL A 253 11.62 -6.20 -26.72
C VAL A 253 10.65 -6.44 -25.57
N ASN A 254 9.42 -6.86 -25.88
CA ASN A 254 8.44 -7.29 -24.88
C ASN A 254 8.73 -8.74 -24.48
N LEU A 255 9.16 -8.96 -23.25
CA LEU A 255 9.52 -10.28 -22.74
C LEU A 255 8.31 -11.13 -22.30
N THR A 256 7.17 -10.52 -22.09
CA THR A 256 5.96 -11.18 -21.58
C THR A 256 4.79 -11.07 -22.54
N GLU A 257 5.07 -10.85 -23.82
CA GLU A 257 4.02 -10.73 -24.84
C GLU A 257 3.04 -11.92 -24.79
N GLY A 258 1.73 -11.61 -24.78
CA GLY A 258 0.68 -12.61 -24.68
C GLY A 258 0.22 -12.93 -23.27
N MET A 259 0.93 -12.48 -22.24
CA MET A 259 0.48 -12.54 -20.85
C MET A 259 -0.38 -11.31 -20.56
N MET A 260 -1.62 -11.51 -20.09
CA MET A 260 -2.67 -10.48 -20.19
C MET A 260 -2.96 -9.71 -18.92
N GLY A 261 -2.51 -10.18 -17.76
CA GLY A 261 -2.71 -9.47 -16.50
C GLY A 261 -1.52 -8.60 -16.12
N TYR A 262 -1.33 -8.36 -14.82
CA TYR A 262 -0.11 -7.73 -14.33
C TYR A 262 1.08 -8.68 -14.49
N ASP A 263 2.14 -8.19 -15.11
CA ASP A 263 3.47 -8.79 -15.09
C ASP A 263 4.44 -7.69 -14.71
N LYS A 264 5.03 -7.79 -13.53
CA LYS A 264 5.76 -6.68 -12.92
C LYS A 264 6.83 -7.15 -11.93
N ASN A 265 7.66 -6.22 -11.46
CA ASN A 265 8.64 -6.41 -10.41
C ASN A 265 9.70 -7.46 -10.77
N PRO A 266 10.45 -7.27 -11.87
CA PRO A 266 11.46 -8.23 -12.30
C PRO A 266 12.67 -8.21 -11.37
N VAL A 267 13.18 -9.40 -11.03
CA VAL A 267 14.43 -9.59 -10.30
C VAL A 267 15.31 -10.59 -11.01
N ILE A 268 16.58 -10.25 -11.18
CA ILE A 268 17.55 -11.06 -11.94
C ILE A 268 18.41 -11.86 -10.98
N SER A 269 18.63 -13.15 -11.30
CA SER A 269 19.47 -14.04 -10.50
C SER A 269 20.92 -13.57 -10.45
N PRO A 270 21.69 -13.92 -9.41
CA PRO A 270 23.09 -13.50 -9.30
C PRO A 270 23.96 -13.85 -10.51
N ASN A 271 23.72 -15.00 -11.17
CA ASN A 271 24.45 -15.37 -12.40
C ASN A 271 23.96 -14.66 -13.66
N GLY A 272 22.90 -13.85 -13.57
CA GLY A 272 22.36 -13.09 -14.69
C GLY A 272 21.52 -13.89 -15.67
N ARG A 273 21.30 -15.19 -15.45
CA ARG A 273 20.62 -16.06 -16.41
C ARG A 273 19.11 -16.06 -16.27
N TYR A 274 18.59 -15.94 -15.03
CA TYR A 274 17.17 -16.08 -14.77
C TYR A 274 16.56 -14.77 -14.31
N MET A 275 15.31 -14.55 -14.68
CA MET A 275 14.49 -13.44 -14.23
C MET A 275 13.22 -13.99 -13.60
N ALA A 276 12.98 -13.61 -12.33
CA ALA A 276 11.72 -13.90 -11.66
C ALA A 276 10.86 -12.63 -11.62
N TRP A 277 9.53 -12.81 -11.63
CA TRP A 277 8.62 -11.67 -11.50
C TRP A 277 7.27 -12.10 -10.96
N GLU A 278 6.47 -11.12 -10.57
CA GLU A 278 5.11 -11.28 -10.08
C GLU A 278 4.14 -11.18 -11.25
N SER A 279 3.21 -12.13 -11.34
CA SER A 279 2.31 -12.26 -12.48
C SER A 279 0.87 -12.52 -12.03
N MET A 280 -0.08 -11.79 -12.59
CA MET A 280 -1.52 -12.10 -12.48
C MET A 280 -2.02 -12.54 -13.85
N GLU A 281 -2.98 -13.46 -13.86
CA GLU A 281 -3.36 -14.14 -15.10
C GLU A 281 -4.26 -13.30 -16.00
N ARG A 282 -5.34 -12.75 -15.44
CA ARG A 282 -6.44 -12.16 -16.25
C ARG A 282 -6.32 -10.65 -16.35
N GLU A 283 -6.52 -10.13 -17.54
CA GLU A 283 -6.57 -8.70 -17.79
C GLU A 283 -7.74 -8.05 -17.03
N GLY A 284 -7.42 -7.04 -16.24
CA GLY A 284 -8.42 -6.26 -15.49
C GLY A 284 -8.89 -6.88 -14.18
N TYR A 285 -8.50 -8.10 -13.87
CA TYR A 285 -9.06 -8.86 -12.76
C TYR A 285 -8.19 -8.78 -11.49
N GLU A 286 -8.57 -7.91 -10.57
CA GLU A 286 -7.84 -7.68 -9.31
C GLU A 286 -7.98 -8.84 -8.31
N ALA A 287 -8.91 -9.76 -8.51
CA ALA A 287 -9.12 -10.91 -7.64
C ALA A 287 -8.32 -12.15 -8.06
N ASP A 288 -7.39 -12.04 -8.99
CA ASP A 288 -6.44 -13.13 -9.30
C ASP A 288 -5.32 -13.18 -8.26
N LYS A 289 -4.82 -14.39 -8.00
CA LYS A 289 -3.62 -14.54 -7.18
C LYS A 289 -2.39 -14.03 -7.92
N ILE A 290 -1.39 -13.60 -7.16
CA ILE A 290 -0.10 -13.17 -7.67
C ILE A 290 0.81 -14.38 -7.77
N ARG A 291 1.15 -14.75 -9.01
CA ARG A 291 1.97 -15.93 -9.34
C ARG A 291 3.44 -15.58 -9.32
N LEU A 292 4.28 -16.59 -9.12
CA LEU A 292 5.73 -16.50 -9.22
C LEU A 292 6.20 -17.17 -10.52
N TYR A 293 6.62 -16.35 -11.47
CA TYR A 293 7.17 -16.79 -12.76
C TYR A 293 8.67 -16.65 -12.79
N VAL A 294 9.34 -17.54 -13.49
CA VAL A 294 10.77 -17.46 -13.77
C VAL A 294 11.01 -17.70 -15.26
N MET A 295 11.81 -16.83 -15.87
CA MET A 295 12.24 -16.93 -17.27
C MET A 295 13.73 -17.22 -17.35
N ASP A 296 14.10 -18.13 -18.24
CA ASP A 296 15.48 -18.27 -18.69
C ASP A 296 15.74 -17.18 -19.74
N LEU A 297 16.59 -16.21 -19.42
CA LEU A 297 16.87 -15.09 -20.33
C LEU A 297 17.64 -15.50 -21.60
N ILE A 298 18.26 -16.69 -21.62
CA ILE A 298 18.94 -17.20 -22.79
C ILE A 298 17.95 -17.86 -23.75
N THR A 299 17.06 -18.72 -23.24
CA THR A 299 16.14 -19.53 -24.08
C THR A 299 14.78 -18.87 -24.25
N GLY A 300 14.40 -17.93 -23.35
CA GLY A 300 13.06 -17.32 -23.30
C GLY A 300 12.00 -18.22 -22.69
N GLU A 301 12.34 -19.40 -22.17
CA GLU A 301 11.41 -20.31 -21.54
C GLU A 301 10.88 -19.71 -20.23
N LYS A 302 9.56 -19.72 -20.06
CA LYS A 302 8.84 -19.19 -18.88
C LYS A 302 8.16 -20.34 -18.14
N ASN A 303 8.29 -20.37 -16.82
CA ASN A 303 7.63 -21.36 -15.98
C ASN A 303 6.94 -20.70 -14.79
N ASP A 304 5.71 -21.15 -14.49
CA ASP A 304 4.98 -20.80 -13.27
C ASP A 304 5.39 -21.75 -12.15
N PHE A 305 6.15 -21.24 -11.18
CA PHE A 305 6.56 -22.03 -10.01
C PHE A 305 5.54 -22.02 -8.88
N SER A 306 4.47 -21.24 -9.01
CA SER A 306 3.40 -21.13 -8.01
C SER A 306 2.15 -21.93 -8.38
N GLU A 307 2.19 -22.72 -9.43
CA GLU A 307 1.11 -23.65 -9.77
C GLU A 307 0.87 -24.61 -8.60
N GLY A 308 -0.38 -24.71 -8.14
CA GLY A 308 -0.70 -25.48 -6.95
C GLY A 308 -0.44 -24.77 -5.61
N PHE A 309 0.16 -23.59 -5.62
CA PHE A 309 0.33 -22.74 -4.44
C PHE A 309 -0.79 -21.71 -4.43
N ASP A 310 -1.80 -21.92 -3.57
CA ASP A 310 -3.03 -21.13 -3.55
C ASP A 310 -2.89 -19.85 -2.69
N GLN A 311 -1.76 -19.16 -2.86
CA GLN A 311 -1.39 -17.94 -2.15
C GLN A 311 -0.67 -16.98 -3.07
N ASN A 312 -0.59 -15.71 -2.66
CA ASN A 312 0.19 -14.70 -3.37
C ASN A 312 1.68 -14.86 -3.08
N ALA A 313 2.52 -14.58 -4.08
CA ALA A 313 3.96 -14.50 -3.94
C ALA A 313 4.40 -13.06 -4.25
N GLU A 314 4.96 -12.35 -3.27
CA GLU A 314 5.29 -10.94 -3.38
C GLU A 314 6.68 -10.65 -2.81
N GLY A 315 7.32 -9.59 -3.32
CA GLY A 315 8.60 -9.12 -2.79
C GLY A 315 9.75 -10.08 -3.05
N LEU A 316 9.81 -10.63 -4.26
CA LEU A 316 10.78 -11.67 -4.65
C LEU A 316 12.23 -11.19 -4.53
N LYS A 317 13.08 -12.02 -3.92
CA LYS A 317 14.51 -11.75 -3.75
C LYS A 317 15.29 -13.05 -3.99
N TRP A 318 16.27 -13.02 -4.87
CA TRP A 318 17.18 -14.13 -5.05
C TRP A 318 18.13 -14.23 -3.85
N GLY A 319 18.21 -15.39 -3.22
CA GLY A 319 19.23 -15.67 -2.21
C GLY A 319 20.53 -16.13 -2.84
N ASP A 320 20.42 -17.04 -3.77
CA ASP A 320 21.46 -17.52 -4.70
C ASP A 320 20.78 -17.83 -6.04
N ASP A 321 21.46 -18.52 -6.97
CA ASP A 321 20.88 -18.85 -8.29
C ASP A 321 19.75 -19.87 -8.21
N ASN A 322 19.57 -20.54 -7.09
CA ASN A 322 18.62 -21.64 -6.91
C ASN A 322 17.49 -21.35 -5.96
N THR A 323 17.54 -20.24 -5.23
CA THR A 323 16.58 -19.95 -4.15
C THR A 323 16.01 -18.54 -4.28
N ILE A 324 14.68 -18.44 -4.24
CA ILE A 324 13.97 -17.16 -4.19
C ILE A 324 13.24 -17.05 -2.85
N TRP A 325 13.48 -15.96 -2.15
CA TRP A 325 12.77 -15.60 -0.91
C TRP A 325 11.63 -14.64 -1.24
N PHE A 326 10.49 -14.81 -0.55
CA PHE A 326 9.33 -13.95 -0.79
C PHE A 326 8.40 -13.91 0.42
N ILE A 327 7.44 -13.01 0.37
CA ILE A 327 6.39 -12.84 1.38
C ILE A 327 5.09 -13.37 0.79
N SER A 328 4.32 -14.10 1.62
CA SER A 328 3.00 -14.57 1.25
C SER A 328 2.01 -14.39 2.39
N ASP A 329 0.80 -13.96 2.03
CA ASP A 329 -0.33 -13.79 2.93
C ASP A 329 -1.09 -15.11 3.03
N TRP A 330 -1.18 -15.64 4.25
CA TRP A 330 -2.00 -16.80 4.52
C TRP A 330 -2.61 -16.70 5.90
N HIS A 331 -3.95 -16.83 5.96
CA HIS A 331 -4.72 -16.70 7.20
C HIS A 331 -4.44 -15.40 7.96
N ALA A 332 -4.36 -14.33 7.22
CA ALA A 332 -4.25 -12.96 7.71
C ALA A 332 -2.95 -12.65 8.47
N THR A 333 -1.88 -13.36 8.16
CA THR A 333 -0.51 -13.00 8.53
C THR A 333 0.38 -13.09 7.30
N ASP A 334 1.38 -12.22 7.23
CA ASP A 334 2.37 -12.22 6.15
C ASP A 334 3.66 -12.86 6.66
N GLU A 335 4.04 -13.99 6.05
CA GLU A 335 5.18 -14.78 6.49
C GLU A 335 6.23 -14.90 5.39
N ILE A 336 7.42 -15.34 5.78
CA ILE A 336 8.57 -15.54 4.87
C ILE A 336 8.53 -16.97 4.33
N TYR A 337 8.62 -17.07 3.02
CA TYR A 337 8.67 -18.32 2.26
C TYR A 337 9.91 -18.35 1.37
N SER A 338 10.29 -19.54 0.93
CA SER A 338 11.29 -19.70 -0.13
C SER A 338 10.84 -20.68 -1.19
N LEU A 339 11.32 -20.46 -2.41
CA LEU A 339 11.20 -21.39 -3.54
C LEU A 339 12.57 -21.96 -3.85
N ASP A 340 12.66 -23.27 -3.89
CA ASP A 340 13.83 -23.99 -4.40
C ASP A 340 13.62 -24.28 -5.90
N ILE A 341 14.39 -23.62 -6.78
CA ILE A 341 14.20 -23.71 -8.22
C ILE A 341 14.38 -25.15 -8.74
N PRO A 342 15.46 -25.89 -8.38
CA PRO A 342 15.65 -27.23 -8.90
C PRO A 342 14.51 -28.21 -8.62
N THR A 343 13.88 -28.12 -7.46
CA THR A 343 12.79 -29.03 -7.05
C THR A 343 11.41 -28.44 -7.24
N GLY A 344 11.29 -27.11 -7.40
CA GLY A 344 10.01 -26.41 -7.42
C GLY A 344 9.31 -26.34 -6.06
N ARG A 345 10.00 -26.70 -4.97
CA ARG A 345 9.43 -26.76 -3.64
C ARG A 345 9.35 -25.38 -2.99
N ILE A 346 8.17 -25.05 -2.49
CA ILE A 346 7.93 -23.85 -1.69
C ILE A 346 7.86 -24.24 -0.22
N THR A 347 8.61 -23.53 0.63
CA THR A 347 8.71 -23.80 2.06
C THR A 347 8.35 -22.54 2.86
N LYS A 348 7.48 -22.68 3.85
CA LYS A 348 7.15 -21.63 4.83
C LYS A 348 8.21 -21.66 5.94
N HIS A 349 8.84 -20.54 6.23
CA HIS A 349 9.93 -20.45 7.21
C HIS A 349 9.52 -19.85 8.55
N THR A 350 8.50 -19.00 8.58
CA THR A 350 8.09 -18.26 9.77
C THR A 350 6.62 -18.47 10.06
N ASP A 351 6.24 -18.28 11.32
CA ASP A 351 4.86 -18.35 11.76
C ASP A 351 4.68 -17.46 12.99
N GLY A 352 3.50 -16.87 13.15
CA GLY A 352 3.22 -16.02 14.31
C GLY A 352 2.06 -15.05 14.05
N VAL A 353 1.90 -14.08 14.95
CA VAL A 353 0.86 -13.05 14.89
C VAL A 353 1.52 -11.74 14.50
N HIS A 354 1.88 -11.63 13.24
CA HIS A 354 2.63 -10.50 12.70
C HIS A 354 2.56 -10.47 11.17
N ASN A 355 3.07 -9.39 10.58
CA ASN A 355 3.37 -9.31 9.16
C ASN A 355 4.84 -9.00 8.95
N TYR A 356 5.57 -9.86 8.25
CA TYR A 356 6.81 -9.44 7.63
C TYR A 356 6.47 -8.61 6.40
N THR A 357 7.03 -7.42 6.31
CA THR A 357 6.76 -6.49 5.19
C THR A 357 7.86 -6.51 4.14
N SER A 358 9.04 -7.03 4.49
CA SER A 358 10.15 -7.24 3.55
C SER A 358 11.07 -8.34 4.04
N VAL A 359 11.76 -8.97 3.09
CA VAL A 359 12.82 -9.94 3.36
C VAL A 359 13.99 -9.69 2.40
N ILE A 360 15.21 -9.59 2.96
CA ILE A 360 16.42 -9.36 2.19
C ILE A 360 17.46 -10.41 2.57
N PRO A 361 17.84 -11.33 1.67
CA PRO A 361 18.92 -12.26 1.92
C PRO A 361 20.26 -11.52 2.05
N THR A 362 21.08 -11.90 3.04
CA THR A 362 22.40 -11.28 3.28
C THR A 362 23.54 -12.30 3.22
N GLY A 363 23.29 -13.47 2.63
CA GLY A 363 24.24 -14.58 2.56
C GLY A 363 24.07 -15.57 3.69
N LYS A 364 24.23 -15.17 4.95
CA LYS A 364 24.14 -16.06 6.11
C LYS A 364 22.83 -16.00 6.85
N MET A 365 22.12 -14.87 6.72
CA MET A 365 20.85 -14.62 7.40
C MET A 365 19.88 -13.89 6.47
N LEU A 366 18.66 -13.68 6.94
CA LEU A 366 17.69 -12.80 6.30
C LEU A 366 17.54 -11.54 7.14
N LEU A 367 17.52 -10.39 6.49
CA LEU A 367 17.13 -9.13 7.13
C LEU A 367 15.68 -8.85 6.77
N ALA A 368 14.85 -8.59 7.76
CA ALA A 368 13.41 -8.40 7.55
C ALA A 368 12.90 -7.18 8.30
N THR A 369 11.83 -6.58 7.78
CA THR A 369 11.02 -5.64 8.52
C THR A 369 9.73 -6.33 8.93
N LYS A 370 9.29 -6.11 10.17
CA LYS A 370 8.11 -6.79 10.73
C LYS A 370 7.26 -5.78 11.50
N VAL A 371 5.93 -5.92 11.34
CA VAL A 371 4.91 -5.16 12.08
C VAL A 371 3.91 -6.12 12.70
N SER A 372 3.11 -5.62 13.62
CA SER A 372 1.88 -6.27 14.05
C SER A 372 0.82 -5.20 14.34
N MET A 373 -0.40 -5.62 14.64
CA MET A 373 -1.45 -4.70 15.10
C MET A 373 -1.05 -3.94 16.36
N SER A 374 -0.05 -4.46 17.09
CA SER A 374 0.39 -3.92 18.39
C SER A 374 1.77 -3.27 18.36
N LYS A 375 2.43 -3.24 17.19
CA LYS A 375 3.81 -2.74 17.10
C LYS A 375 4.13 -2.22 15.71
N PRO A 376 4.62 -0.96 15.60
CA PRO A 376 5.09 -0.45 14.31
C PRO A 376 6.36 -1.15 13.84
N ALA A 377 6.80 -0.85 12.62
CA ALA A 377 7.91 -1.52 11.96
C ALA A 377 9.22 -1.40 12.74
N GLU A 378 9.91 -2.53 12.89
CA GLU A 378 11.31 -2.62 13.33
C GLU A 378 12.05 -3.61 12.42
N ILE A 379 13.36 -3.56 12.48
CA ILE A 379 14.25 -4.42 11.69
C ILE A 379 14.65 -5.64 12.52
N TYR A 380 14.58 -6.82 11.89
CA TYR A 380 14.87 -8.11 12.50
C TYR A 380 15.86 -8.89 11.65
N LYS A 381 16.69 -9.70 12.27
CA LYS A 381 17.38 -10.78 11.57
C LYS A 381 16.60 -12.07 11.75
N VAL A 382 16.53 -12.87 10.68
CA VAL A 382 15.83 -14.16 10.69
C VAL A 382 16.81 -15.26 10.29
N ASP A 383 16.84 -16.33 11.07
CA ASP A 383 17.61 -17.53 10.72
C ASP A 383 16.84 -18.30 9.66
N PRO A 384 17.40 -18.46 8.44
CA PRO A 384 16.69 -19.17 7.36
C PRO A 384 16.45 -20.63 7.64
N ALA A 385 17.25 -21.25 8.53
CA ALA A 385 17.09 -22.66 8.86
C ALA A 385 15.98 -22.93 9.87
N THR A 386 15.78 -22.03 10.84
CA THR A 386 14.84 -22.24 11.94
C THR A 386 13.63 -21.32 11.89
N GLY A 387 13.70 -20.23 11.14
CA GLY A 387 12.67 -19.19 11.11
C GLY A 387 12.65 -18.30 12.37
N LYS A 388 13.56 -18.51 13.31
CA LYS A 388 13.65 -17.67 14.52
C LYS A 388 14.14 -16.28 14.15
N ASP A 389 13.51 -15.25 14.71
CA ASP A 389 13.92 -13.88 14.51
C ASP A 389 14.50 -13.27 15.79
N GLU A 390 15.28 -12.20 15.60
CA GLU A 390 15.83 -11.37 16.67
C GLU A 390 15.74 -9.91 16.23
N GLU A 391 15.16 -9.08 17.08
CA GLU A 391 15.01 -7.65 16.82
C GLU A 391 16.40 -6.97 16.86
N LEU A 392 16.67 -6.16 15.82
CA LEU A 392 17.93 -5.41 15.70
C LEU A 392 17.73 -3.91 15.87
N SER A 393 16.53 -3.39 15.58
CA SER A 393 16.22 -1.97 15.78
C SER A 393 15.20 -1.81 16.89
N PHE A 394 15.29 -0.68 17.61
CA PHE A 394 14.47 -0.38 18.78
C PHE A 394 13.98 1.06 18.74
N VAL A 395 13.61 1.51 17.55
CA VAL A 395 13.23 2.91 17.28
C VAL A 395 12.07 3.34 18.17
N ASN A 396 11.09 2.48 18.34
CA ASN A 396 9.85 2.80 19.04
C ASN A 396 9.76 2.17 20.45
N LYS A 397 10.76 1.45 20.87
CA LYS A 397 10.79 0.82 22.19
C LYS A 397 10.61 1.81 23.35
N PRO A 398 11.24 3.00 23.36
CA PRO A 398 11.05 3.95 24.47
C PRO A 398 9.60 4.34 24.71
N ILE A 399 8.80 4.44 23.66
CA ILE A 399 7.36 4.77 23.77
C ILE A 399 6.56 3.51 24.08
N LEU A 400 6.80 2.42 23.34
CA LEU A 400 6.06 1.17 23.51
C LEU A 400 6.19 0.59 24.92
N ASP A 401 7.35 0.73 25.55
CA ASP A 401 7.59 0.24 26.93
C ASP A 401 6.70 0.96 27.97
N GLN A 402 6.17 2.13 27.64
CA GLN A 402 5.28 2.89 28.51
C GLN A 402 3.79 2.62 28.25
N LEU A 403 3.47 1.87 27.18
CA LEU A 403 2.09 1.62 26.76
C LEU A 403 1.63 0.22 27.16
N THR A 404 0.37 0.14 27.51
CA THR A 404 -0.35 -1.14 27.62
C THR A 404 -1.23 -1.32 26.40
N MET A 405 -0.90 -2.32 25.56
CA MET A 405 -1.70 -2.68 24.39
C MET A 405 -2.78 -3.68 24.78
N GLY A 406 -3.89 -3.65 24.05
CA GLY A 406 -4.97 -4.61 24.21
C GLY A 406 -4.60 -5.98 23.63
N LYS A 407 -5.22 -7.02 24.16
CA LYS A 407 -5.09 -8.39 23.63
C LYS A 407 -5.63 -8.45 22.20
N VAL A 408 -4.93 -9.15 21.32
CA VAL A 408 -5.38 -9.50 19.97
C VAL A 408 -5.68 -10.99 19.95
N GLU A 409 -6.92 -11.34 19.58
CA GLU A 409 -7.40 -12.73 19.57
C GLU A 409 -7.84 -13.12 18.17
N LYS A 410 -7.45 -14.31 17.74
CA LYS A 410 -7.92 -14.90 16.48
C LYS A 410 -9.12 -15.79 16.76
N ARG A 411 -10.22 -15.59 16.02
CA ARG A 411 -11.39 -16.46 16.07
C ARG A 411 -11.75 -16.95 14.68
N TRP A 412 -12.25 -18.18 14.61
CA TRP A 412 -12.90 -18.72 13.43
C TRP A 412 -14.40 -18.73 13.67
N ILE A 413 -15.14 -18.00 12.84
CA ILE A 413 -16.60 -17.85 12.95
C ILE A 413 -17.22 -18.43 11.70
N LYS A 414 -18.29 -19.23 11.87
CA LYS A 414 -19.04 -19.81 10.75
C LYS A 414 -19.85 -18.75 10.02
N THR A 415 -19.76 -18.76 8.70
CA THR A 415 -20.60 -17.94 7.82
C THR A 415 -21.96 -18.60 7.61
N THR A 416 -22.89 -17.89 6.99
CA THR A 416 -24.24 -18.42 6.72
C THR A 416 -24.23 -19.63 5.79
N ASP A 417 -23.22 -19.77 4.94
CA ASP A 417 -23.02 -20.93 4.06
C ASP A 417 -22.02 -21.95 4.64
N ASN A 418 -21.83 -21.90 5.96
CA ASN A 418 -21.06 -22.88 6.74
C ASN A 418 -19.56 -22.92 6.39
N LYS A 419 -18.98 -21.77 6.01
CA LYS A 419 -17.52 -21.63 5.82
C LYS A 419 -16.88 -21.07 7.07
N ASP A 420 -15.58 -21.30 7.23
CA ASP A 420 -14.79 -20.77 8.34
C ASP A 420 -14.21 -19.42 7.96
N MET A 421 -14.57 -18.39 8.73
CA MET A 421 -14.09 -17.02 8.53
C MET A 421 -13.21 -16.60 9.70
N LEU A 422 -12.00 -16.14 9.40
CA LEU A 422 -11.09 -15.62 10.42
C LEU A 422 -11.50 -14.20 10.81
N VAL A 423 -11.65 -13.99 12.12
CA VAL A 423 -12.03 -12.70 12.70
C VAL A 423 -11.01 -12.33 13.77
N TRP A 424 -10.41 -11.14 13.63
CA TRP A 424 -9.58 -10.59 14.70
C TRP A 424 -10.46 -9.88 15.72
N MET A 425 -10.23 -10.18 17.01
CA MET A 425 -10.84 -9.47 18.12
C MET A 425 -9.75 -8.68 18.85
N ILE A 426 -9.91 -7.39 18.99
CA ILE A 426 -8.96 -6.54 19.69
C ILE A 426 -9.68 -5.93 20.90
N TYR A 427 -9.13 -6.18 22.09
CA TYR A 427 -9.71 -5.77 23.36
C TYR A 427 -9.10 -4.47 23.86
N PRO A 428 -9.84 -3.67 24.65
CA PRO A 428 -9.27 -2.50 25.30
C PRO A 428 -8.09 -2.87 26.22
N PRO A 429 -7.10 -1.97 26.40
CA PRO A 429 -6.13 -2.13 27.46
C PRO A 429 -6.85 -2.19 28.81
N HIS A 430 -6.33 -2.99 29.76
CA HIS A 430 -6.95 -3.23 31.07
C HIS A 430 -8.36 -3.82 30.96
N PHE A 431 -8.54 -4.69 29.98
CA PHE A 431 -9.82 -5.35 29.73
C PHE A 431 -10.31 -6.12 30.96
N ASP A 432 -11.56 -5.87 31.34
CA ASP A 432 -12.23 -6.57 32.45
C ASP A 432 -13.41 -7.39 31.90
N PRO A 433 -13.34 -8.73 31.90
CA PRO A 433 -14.40 -9.58 31.36
C PRO A 433 -15.71 -9.50 32.13
N ASN A 434 -15.74 -8.88 33.33
CA ASN A 434 -16.93 -8.67 34.12
C ASN A 434 -17.65 -7.35 33.81
N ARG A 435 -17.09 -6.54 32.91
CA ARG A 435 -17.72 -5.31 32.42
C ARG A 435 -18.30 -5.52 31.03
N LYS A 436 -19.27 -4.69 30.65
CA LYS A 436 -19.82 -4.64 29.30
C LYS A 436 -19.21 -3.48 28.53
N TYR A 437 -18.71 -3.78 27.32
CA TYR A 437 -18.08 -2.82 26.45
C TYR A 437 -18.88 -2.64 25.17
N PRO A 438 -18.88 -1.43 24.59
CA PRO A 438 -19.34 -1.25 23.23
C PRO A 438 -18.36 -1.94 22.26
N ALA A 439 -18.88 -2.40 21.14
CA ALA A 439 -18.05 -3.08 20.13
C ALA A 439 -18.27 -2.47 18.75
N ILE A 440 -17.25 -2.57 17.91
CA ILE A 440 -17.22 -1.98 16.57
C ILE A 440 -16.92 -3.08 15.56
N LEU A 441 -17.81 -3.22 14.57
CA LEU A 441 -17.53 -4.01 13.37
C LEU A 441 -16.68 -3.18 12.42
N TYR A 442 -15.50 -3.67 12.08
CA TYR A 442 -14.63 -3.06 11.08
C TYR A 442 -14.84 -3.72 9.72
N CYS A 443 -15.15 -2.91 8.72
CA CYS A 443 -15.31 -3.33 7.33
C CYS A 443 -14.08 -2.97 6.52
N GLU A 444 -13.38 -3.98 6.00
CA GLU A 444 -12.14 -3.79 5.23
C GLU A 444 -12.41 -3.20 3.84
N GLY A 445 -11.46 -2.39 3.39
CA GLY A 445 -11.44 -1.86 2.03
C GLY A 445 -11.01 -2.88 0.98
N GLY A 446 -10.63 -2.41 -0.17
CA GLY A 446 -10.17 -3.21 -1.30
C GLY A 446 -11.19 -3.27 -2.41
N PRO A 447 -12.01 -4.34 -2.58
CA PRO A 447 -12.29 -5.43 -1.63
C PRO A 447 -11.19 -6.49 -1.46
N GLN A 448 -10.22 -6.54 -2.37
CA GLN A 448 -9.15 -7.53 -2.37
C GLN A 448 -8.00 -7.10 -1.44
N SER A 449 -8.31 -6.92 -0.17
CA SER A 449 -7.34 -6.50 0.85
C SER A 449 -7.62 -7.24 2.16
N THR A 450 -6.60 -7.89 2.72
CA THR A 450 -6.71 -8.73 3.92
C THR A 450 -6.73 -7.89 5.19
N VAL A 451 -7.58 -8.28 6.15
CA VAL A 451 -7.47 -7.77 7.53
C VAL A 451 -6.37 -8.57 8.22
N SER A 452 -5.14 -8.18 7.95
CA SER A 452 -3.94 -8.81 8.48
C SER A 452 -3.39 -8.07 9.68
N GLN A 453 -2.15 -8.37 10.07
CA GLN A 453 -1.46 -7.77 11.21
C GLN A 453 -0.78 -6.44 10.85
N PHE A 454 -1.40 -5.64 9.96
CA PHE A 454 -0.83 -4.36 9.56
C PHE A 454 -0.85 -3.33 10.70
N TRP A 455 0.10 -2.41 10.68
CA TRP A 455 0.13 -1.22 11.53
C TRP A 455 -0.23 -0.01 10.68
N SER A 456 -1.31 0.68 11.04
CA SER A 456 -1.84 1.84 10.31
C SER A 456 -1.86 3.07 11.20
N TYR A 457 -1.73 4.25 10.60
CA TYR A 457 -1.89 5.52 11.31
C TYR A 457 -3.30 6.08 11.17
N ARG A 458 -4.15 5.43 10.38
CA ARG A 458 -5.59 5.72 10.27
C ARG A 458 -6.41 4.61 10.94
N TRP A 459 -6.41 3.43 10.37
CA TRP A 459 -7.14 2.26 10.91
C TRP A 459 -6.24 1.48 11.88
N ASN A 460 -5.93 2.14 13.00
CA ASN A 460 -5.12 1.51 14.06
C ASN A 460 -6.03 0.87 15.07
N PHE A 461 -6.06 -0.46 15.12
CA PHE A 461 -6.97 -1.19 15.99
C PHE A 461 -6.62 -1.02 17.47
N GLN A 462 -5.35 -0.87 17.81
CA GLN A 462 -4.96 -0.60 19.20
C GLN A 462 -5.41 0.79 19.65
N GLN A 463 -5.34 1.80 18.77
CA GLN A 463 -5.88 3.12 19.08
C GLN A 463 -7.40 3.07 19.29
N MET A 464 -8.12 2.35 18.43
CA MET A 464 -9.57 2.19 18.57
C MET A 464 -9.92 1.47 19.86
N ALA A 465 -9.18 0.42 20.20
CA ALA A 465 -9.36 -0.33 21.46
C ALA A 465 -9.00 0.54 22.66
N ALA A 466 -7.95 1.35 22.57
CA ALA A 466 -7.58 2.30 23.62
C ALA A 466 -8.69 3.34 23.90
N ASN A 467 -9.53 3.62 22.93
CA ASN A 467 -10.72 4.47 23.10
C ASN A 467 -11.83 3.79 23.93
N GLY A 468 -11.68 2.51 24.28
CA GLY A 468 -12.64 1.77 25.12
C GLY A 468 -13.59 0.86 24.35
N TYR A 469 -13.24 0.47 23.14
CA TYR A 469 -14.07 -0.38 22.26
C TYR A 469 -13.42 -1.73 22.02
N ILE A 470 -14.25 -2.77 21.92
CA ILE A 470 -13.82 -4.07 21.38
C ILE A 470 -13.97 -3.98 19.86
N ILE A 471 -12.92 -4.32 19.14
CA ILE A 471 -12.91 -4.29 17.67
C ILE A 471 -13.13 -5.70 17.15
N VAL A 472 -14.11 -5.85 16.25
CA VAL A 472 -14.44 -7.08 15.55
C VAL A 472 -14.08 -6.89 14.08
N ALA A 473 -12.99 -7.52 13.63
CA ALA A 473 -12.39 -7.27 12.32
C ALA A 473 -12.39 -8.55 11.48
N PRO A 474 -13.47 -8.82 10.72
CA PRO A 474 -13.59 -10.07 9.97
C PRO A 474 -12.86 -10.02 8.62
N ASN A 475 -12.31 -11.18 8.24
CA ASN A 475 -11.84 -11.44 6.89
C ASN A 475 -12.99 -12.03 6.07
N ARG A 476 -13.90 -11.15 5.63
CA ARG A 476 -15.08 -11.52 4.86
C ARG A 476 -14.70 -12.03 3.48
N ARG A 477 -15.66 -12.62 2.79
CA ARG A 477 -15.50 -13.08 1.41
C ARG A 477 -14.90 -12.00 0.50
N GLY A 478 -14.01 -12.40 -0.41
CA GLY A 478 -13.44 -11.51 -1.43
C GLY A 478 -12.06 -10.94 -1.11
N LEU A 479 -11.45 -11.31 0.03
CA LEU A 479 -10.08 -10.87 0.30
C LEU A 479 -9.08 -12.01 0.15
N PRO A 480 -7.78 -11.70 -0.10
CA PRO A 480 -6.75 -12.72 -0.29
C PRO A 480 -6.34 -13.38 1.03
N GLY A 481 -5.54 -14.44 0.93
CA GLY A 481 -4.99 -15.14 2.09
C GLY A 481 -5.82 -16.34 2.56
N PHE A 482 -6.89 -16.68 1.82
CA PHE A 482 -7.78 -17.79 2.13
C PHE A 482 -8.11 -18.63 0.90
N GLY A 483 -7.25 -18.57 -0.12
CA GLY A 483 -7.41 -19.27 -1.38
C GLY A 483 -8.16 -18.45 -2.43
N GLN A 484 -7.98 -18.85 -3.69
CA GLN A 484 -8.59 -18.17 -4.84
C GLN A 484 -10.11 -18.22 -4.80
N GLU A 485 -10.70 -19.34 -4.36
CA GLU A 485 -12.15 -19.49 -4.27
C GLU A 485 -12.78 -18.43 -3.35
N TRP A 486 -12.18 -18.18 -2.19
CA TRP A 486 -12.64 -17.15 -1.25
C TRP A 486 -12.47 -15.73 -1.85
N LEU A 487 -11.33 -15.50 -2.49
CA LEU A 487 -10.97 -14.21 -3.07
C LEU A 487 -11.93 -13.79 -4.19
N GLU A 488 -12.24 -14.69 -5.12
CA GLU A 488 -13.04 -14.34 -6.31
C GLU A 488 -14.55 -14.30 -6.08
N GLN A 489 -15.04 -14.75 -4.93
CA GLN A 489 -16.49 -14.78 -4.65
C GLN A 489 -17.14 -13.41 -4.51
N ILE A 490 -16.36 -12.34 -4.37
CA ILE A 490 -16.90 -10.97 -4.34
C ILE A 490 -17.18 -10.42 -5.72
N SER A 491 -16.55 -10.96 -6.76
CA SER A 491 -16.68 -10.45 -8.13
C SER A 491 -18.10 -10.58 -8.61
N GLY A 492 -18.70 -9.45 -9.04
CA GLY A 492 -20.08 -9.40 -9.48
C GLY A 492 -21.12 -9.59 -8.36
N ASP A 493 -20.70 -9.55 -7.09
CA ASP A 493 -21.59 -9.79 -5.95
C ASP A 493 -21.22 -8.92 -4.74
N TYR A 494 -21.12 -7.63 -4.93
CA TYR A 494 -20.66 -6.67 -3.90
C TYR A 494 -21.52 -6.63 -2.66
N SER A 495 -22.79 -6.86 -2.77
CA SER A 495 -23.75 -6.78 -1.65
C SER A 495 -24.36 -8.14 -1.30
N GLY A 496 -23.70 -9.24 -1.68
CA GLY A 496 -24.17 -10.60 -1.41
C GLY A 496 -23.57 -11.23 -0.17
N GLN A 497 -22.85 -12.33 -0.35
CA GLN A 497 -22.33 -13.14 0.75
C GLN A 497 -21.40 -12.38 1.70
N ASN A 498 -20.60 -11.46 1.19
CA ASN A 498 -19.69 -10.64 2.01
C ASN A 498 -20.43 -9.81 3.06
N ILE A 499 -21.61 -9.29 2.74
CA ILE A 499 -22.44 -8.55 3.71
C ILE A 499 -22.97 -9.52 4.80
N LYS A 500 -23.39 -10.70 4.42
CA LYS A 500 -23.79 -11.75 5.38
C LYS A 500 -22.62 -12.14 6.27
N ASP A 501 -21.41 -12.19 5.72
CA ASP A 501 -20.18 -12.49 6.49
C ASP A 501 -19.94 -11.46 7.59
N TYR A 502 -20.06 -10.16 7.29
CA TYR A 502 -19.96 -9.10 8.31
C TYR A 502 -20.97 -9.30 9.43
N LEU A 503 -22.21 -9.56 9.06
CA LEU A 503 -23.28 -9.74 10.06
C LEU A 503 -23.06 -11.00 10.90
N SER A 504 -22.58 -12.08 10.30
CA SER A 504 -22.22 -13.31 11.03
C SER A 504 -21.14 -13.03 12.07
N ALA A 505 -20.14 -12.21 11.73
CA ALA A 505 -19.05 -11.89 12.65
C ALA A 505 -19.56 -11.12 13.88
N ILE A 506 -20.32 -10.05 13.68
CA ILE A 506 -20.81 -9.25 14.80
C ILE A 506 -21.90 -9.96 15.60
N ASP A 507 -22.76 -10.75 14.94
CA ASP A 507 -23.81 -11.52 15.63
C ASP A 507 -23.22 -12.59 16.53
N GLU A 508 -22.12 -13.23 16.14
CA GLU A 508 -21.43 -14.18 16.99
C GLU A 508 -20.69 -13.49 18.13
N ALA A 509 -19.96 -12.40 17.82
CA ALA A 509 -19.21 -11.67 18.84
C ALA A 509 -20.12 -11.09 19.93
N LYS A 510 -21.29 -10.55 19.58
CA LYS A 510 -22.20 -9.93 20.56
C LYS A 510 -22.81 -10.92 21.55
N LYS A 511 -22.66 -12.21 21.34
CA LYS A 511 -23.08 -13.25 22.32
C LYS A 511 -22.20 -13.28 23.57
N GLU A 512 -21.00 -12.70 23.48
CA GLU A 512 -20.11 -12.63 24.63
C GLU A 512 -20.71 -11.77 25.74
N PRO A 513 -20.60 -12.19 27.02
CA PRO A 513 -21.20 -11.45 28.14
C PRO A 513 -20.56 -10.07 28.36
N TYR A 514 -19.35 -9.85 27.85
CA TYR A 514 -18.62 -8.58 27.98
C TYR A 514 -18.88 -7.61 26.82
N ILE A 515 -19.72 -7.99 25.85
CA ILE A 515 -20.13 -7.08 24.77
C ILE A 515 -21.57 -6.64 25.01
N ASP A 516 -21.77 -5.32 24.99
CA ASP A 516 -23.11 -4.74 25.06
C ASP A 516 -23.72 -4.69 23.66
N GLU A 517 -24.67 -5.58 23.40
CA GLU A 517 -25.33 -5.68 22.09
C GLU A 517 -26.16 -4.44 21.71
N ASN A 518 -26.43 -3.57 22.68
CA ASN A 518 -27.15 -2.33 22.46
C ASN A 518 -26.21 -1.14 22.14
N ARG A 519 -24.91 -1.37 22.12
CA ARG A 519 -23.91 -0.34 21.85
C ARG A 519 -22.90 -0.83 20.80
N LEU A 520 -23.42 -1.19 19.61
CA LEU A 520 -22.61 -1.64 18.48
C LEU A 520 -22.45 -0.51 17.45
N GLY A 521 -21.23 -0.35 16.97
CA GLY A 521 -20.91 0.55 15.86
C GLY A 521 -20.40 -0.23 14.65
N CYS A 522 -20.40 0.44 13.48
CA CYS A 522 -19.89 -0.15 12.23
C CYS A 522 -19.10 0.91 11.47
N VAL A 523 -17.87 0.59 11.10
CA VAL A 523 -16.94 1.53 10.49
C VAL A 523 -16.21 0.91 9.31
N GLY A 524 -15.76 1.74 8.37
CA GLY A 524 -14.95 1.26 7.26
C GLY A 524 -14.59 2.37 6.28
N ALA A 525 -13.62 2.07 5.40
CA ALA A 525 -13.16 2.98 4.36
C ALA A 525 -13.17 2.33 2.99
N SER A 526 -13.32 3.13 1.93
CA SER A 526 -13.27 2.69 0.56
C SER A 526 -14.38 1.67 0.27
N TYR A 527 -14.05 0.46 -0.14
CA TYR A 527 -15.02 -0.63 -0.23
C TYR A 527 -15.68 -0.89 1.15
N GLY A 528 -14.93 -0.73 2.23
CA GLY A 528 -15.49 -0.79 3.60
C GLY A 528 -16.47 0.33 3.89
N GLY A 529 -16.24 1.53 3.35
CA GLY A 529 -17.18 2.65 3.41
C GLY A 529 -18.46 2.37 2.61
N TYR A 530 -18.33 1.76 1.44
CA TYR A 530 -19.47 1.21 0.70
C TYR A 530 -20.27 0.23 1.56
N SER A 531 -19.57 -0.68 2.22
CA SER A 531 -20.19 -1.69 3.10
C SER A 531 -20.97 -1.03 4.23
N VAL A 532 -20.42 0.04 4.83
CA VAL A 532 -21.11 0.83 5.86
C VAL A 532 -22.37 1.48 5.31
N TYR A 533 -22.30 2.12 4.14
CA TYR A 533 -23.47 2.75 3.51
C TYR A 533 -24.54 1.71 3.16
N TYR A 534 -24.12 0.54 2.67
CA TYR A 534 -25.07 -0.55 2.40
C TYR A 534 -25.72 -1.05 3.69
N LEU A 535 -24.92 -1.32 4.72
CA LEU A 535 -25.43 -1.79 6.02
C LEU A 535 -26.32 -0.75 6.70
N ALA A 536 -26.10 0.53 6.49
CA ALA A 536 -26.96 1.57 7.04
C ALA A 536 -28.42 1.40 6.61
N GLY A 537 -28.66 0.84 5.43
CA GLY A 537 -30.01 0.51 4.94
C GLY A 537 -30.45 -0.93 5.17
N HIS A 538 -29.60 -1.79 5.75
CA HIS A 538 -29.83 -3.24 5.82
C HIS A 538 -29.37 -3.87 7.16
N HIS A 539 -29.11 -3.11 8.21
CA HIS A 539 -28.52 -3.65 9.43
C HIS A 539 -29.52 -4.25 10.43
N ASP A 540 -30.78 -4.08 10.17
CA ASP A 540 -31.87 -4.60 11.04
C ASP A 540 -31.67 -4.20 12.50
N LYS A 541 -31.49 -2.89 12.72
CA LYS A 541 -31.32 -2.23 14.04
C LYS A 541 -30.14 -2.72 14.88
N ARG A 542 -29.14 -3.37 14.27
CA ARG A 542 -27.96 -3.85 15.01
C ARG A 542 -27.10 -2.72 15.55
N PHE A 543 -26.85 -1.69 14.73
CA PHE A 543 -25.87 -0.66 15.03
C PHE A 543 -26.51 0.63 15.52
N LYS A 544 -25.81 1.35 16.38
CA LYS A 544 -26.22 2.66 16.93
C LYS A 544 -25.40 3.81 16.38
N ALA A 545 -24.31 3.53 15.66
CA ALA A 545 -23.48 4.54 15.00
C ALA A 545 -22.75 3.93 13.81
N PHE A 546 -22.56 4.76 12.77
CA PHE A 546 -21.78 4.42 11.60
C PHE A 546 -20.69 5.45 11.33
N ILE A 547 -19.55 5.01 10.80
CA ILE A 547 -18.52 5.89 10.24
C ILE A 547 -18.12 5.31 8.88
N ALA A 548 -18.26 6.11 7.81
CA ALA A 548 -17.86 5.76 6.46
C ALA A 548 -16.84 6.76 5.94
N HIS A 549 -15.63 6.32 5.64
CA HIS A 549 -14.59 7.13 5.05
C HIS A 549 -14.41 6.74 3.57
N CYS A 550 -14.44 7.72 2.67
CA CYS A 550 -14.25 7.56 1.23
C CYS A 550 -15.02 6.37 0.66
N GLY A 551 -16.29 6.21 1.08
CA GLY A 551 -17.14 5.10 0.67
C GLY A 551 -17.91 5.39 -0.60
N ILE A 552 -18.30 4.31 -1.28
CA ILE A 552 -19.19 4.39 -2.44
C ILE A 552 -20.62 4.41 -1.93
N PHE A 553 -21.32 5.51 -2.18
CA PHE A 553 -22.75 5.68 -1.84
C PHE A 553 -23.64 5.33 -3.01
N ASP A 554 -23.25 5.76 -4.23
CA ASP A 554 -23.97 5.55 -5.48
C ASP A 554 -23.07 4.79 -6.47
N LEU A 555 -23.42 3.55 -6.77
CA LEU A 555 -22.62 2.69 -7.66
C LEU A 555 -22.58 3.20 -9.10
N LYS A 556 -23.67 3.84 -9.61
CA LYS A 556 -23.65 4.43 -10.95
C LYS A 556 -22.68 5.60 -11.03
N MET A 557 -22.67 6.46 -10.00
CA MET A 557 -21.70 7.55 -9.89
C MET A 557 -20.27 6.98 -9.83
N GLN A 558 -20.06 5.91 -9.07
CA GLN A 558 -18.74 5.27 -8.99
C GLN A 558 -18.27 4.78 -10.37
N TYR A 559 -19.13 4.09 -11.10
CA TYR A 559 -18.80 3.65 -12.44
C TYR A 559 -18.43 4.82 -13.36
N ASN A 560 -19.17 5.92 -13.28
CA ASN A 560 -19.01 7.07 -14.19
C ASN A 560 -17.94 8.08 -13.75
N THR A 561 -17.35 7.95 -12.56
CA THR A 561 -16.35 8.90 -12.05
C THR A 561 -15.01 8.25 -11.68
N THR A 562 -14.95 6.93 -11.51
CA THR A 562 -13.68 6.25 -11.25
C THR A 562 -12.79 6.25 -12.49
N GLU A 563 -11.48 6.23 -12.25
CA GLU A 563 -10.48 6.16 -13.31
C GLU A 563 -10.12 4.73 -13.72
N GLU A 564 -10.36 3.74 -12.85
CA GLU A 564 -9.97 2.34 -13.09
C GLU A 564 -11.16 1.52 -13.56
N MET A 565 -11.47 1.63 -14.86
CA MET A 565 -12.63 0.94 -15.45
C MET A 565 -12.48 -0.58 -15.45
N TRP A 566 -11.25 -1.12 -15.48
CA TRP A 566 -11.02 -2.56 -15.38
C TRP A 566 -11.63 -3.14 -14.10
N PHE A 567 -11.41 -2.45 -12.99
CA PHE A 567 -11.94 -2.83 -11.68
C PHE A 567 -13.47 -2.83 -11.68
N ALA A 568 -14.08 -1.73 -12.16
CA ALA A 568 -15.53 -1.59 -12.21
C ALA A 568 -16.18 -2.65 -13.13
N ASN A 569 -15.58 -2.92 -14.28
CA ASN A 569 -16.11 -3.91 -15.23
C ASN A 569 -16.14 -5.33 -14.66
N TRP A 570 -15.11 -5.71 -13.90
CA TRP A 570 -15.06 -7.03 -13.28
C TRP A 570 -15.91 -7.12 -12.01
N ASP A 571 -15.72 -6.19 -11.08
CA ASP A 571 -16.33 -6.30 -9.75
C ASP A 571 -17.81 -5.95 -9.74
N MET A 572 -18.24 -4.98 -10.57
CA MET A 572 -19.65 -4.62 -10.73
C MET A 572 -20.34 -5.47 -11.79
N GLY A 573 -19.58 -6.21 -12.57
CA GLY A 573 -20.09 -7.10 -13.61
C GLY A 573 -20.35 -6.44 -14.94
N GLY A 574 -20.15 -5.12 -15.08
CA GLY A 574 -20.35 -4.36 -16.32
C GLY A 574 -20.87 -2.96 -16.07
N ALA A 575 -21.27 -2.28 -17.16
CA ALA A 575 -21.75 -0.91 -17.14
C ALA A 575 -23.24 -0.80 -16.77
N PRO A 576 -23.68 0.33 -16.17
CA PRO A 576 -25.10 0.53 -15.84
C PRO A 576 -26.05 0.48 -17.05
N TRP A 577 -25.57 0.86 -18.22
CA TRP A 577 -26.37 0.88 -19.45
C TRP A 577 -26.47 -0.47 -20.17
N GLU A 578 -25.73 -1.48 -19.71
CA GLU A 578 -25.85 -2.85 -20.27
C GLU A 578 -27.09 -3.54 -19.72
N LYS A 579 -28.25 -3.23 -20.30
CA LYS A 579 -29.56 -3.64 -19.76
C LYS A 579 -29.79 -5.15 -19.78
N ASP A 580 -29.14 -5.88 -20.69
CA ASP A 580 -29.24 -7.33 -20.77
C ASP A 580 -28.21 -8.06 -19.91
N ASN A 581 -27.31 -7.34 -19.29
CA ASN A 581 -26.30 -7.89 -18.37
C ASN A 581 -26.91 -8.02 -16.98
N LYS A 582 -27.32 -9.22 -16.62
CA LYS A 582 -28.03 -9.50 -15.35
C LYS A 582 -27.17 -9.25 -14.12
N ILE A 583 -25.86 -9.52 -14.21
CA ILE A 583 -24.92 -9.30 -13.09
C ILE A 583 -24.79 -7.81 -12.83
N ALA A 584 -24.53 -7.01 -13.88
CA ALA A 584 -24.42 -5.56 -13.74
C ALA A 584 -25.74 -4.96 -13.22
N GLN A 585 -26.89 -5.35 -13.76
CA GLN A 585 -28.18 -4.84 -13.30
C GLN A 585 -28.46 -5.17 -11.84
N ARG A 586 -28.11 -6.37 -11.39
CA ARG A 586 -28.20 -6.76 -9.97
C ARG A 586 -27.31 -5.86 -9.10
N THR A 587 -26.10 -5.61 -9.53
CA THR A 587 -25.16 -4.74 -8.80
C THR A 587 -25.75 -3.34 -8.61
N PHE A 588 -26.20 -2.71 -9.67
CA PHE A 588 -26.74 -1.35 -9.59
C PHE A 588 -28.11 -1.27 -8.89
N ALA A 589 -28.90 -2.33 -8.93
CA ALA A 589 -30.16 -2.43 -8.17
C ALA A 589 -29.90 -2.51 -6.64
N ASN A 590 -28.69 -2.87 -6.21
CA ASN A 590 -28.29 -2.93 -4.82
C ASN A 590 -27.41 -1.76 -4.40
N SER A 591 -27.38 -0.68 -5.13
CA SER A 591 -26.64 0.52 -4.77
C SER A 591 -27.13 1.10 -3.45
N PRO A 592 -26.22 1.45 -2.52
CA PRO A 592 -26.59 1.94 -1.18
C PRO A 592 -27.58 3.13 -1.19
N ASP A 593 -27.46 4.04 -2.14
CA ASP A 593 -28.30 5.23 -2.24
C ASP A 593 -29.80 4.89 -2.41
N LEU A 594 -30.10 3.74 -3.01
CA LEU A 594 -31.49 3.30 -3.22
C LEU A 594 -32.21 2.91 -1.92
N PHE A 595 -31.45 2.69 -0.84
CA PHE A 595 -31.97 2.23 0.45
C PHE A 595 -31.89 3.27 1.56
N VAL A 596 -31.58 4.52 1.21
CA VAL A 596 -31.53 5.64 2.17
C VAL A 596 -32.84 5.79 2.93
N GLY A 597 -33.98 5.43 2.32
CA GLY A 597 -35.27 5.44 3.00
C GLY A 597 -35.31 4.59 4.28
N ASN A 598 -34.42 3.63 4.43
CA ASN A 598 -34.30 2.77 5.60
C ASN A 598 -33.25 3.27 6.63
N TRP A 599 -32.56 4.36 6.34
CA TRP A 599 -31.55 4.88 7.26
C TRP A 599 -32.20 5.45 8.52
N ASP A 600 -31.77 5.00 9.66
CA ASP A 600 -32.31 5.36 10.98
C ASP A 600 -31.24 5.64 12.03
N THR A 601 -29.96 5.56 11.64
CA THR A 601 -28.84 5.51 12.60
C THR A 601 -27.82 6.61 12.30
N PRO A 602 -27.30 7.31 13.33
CA PRO A 602 -26.29 8.36 13.15
C PRO A 602 -25.09 7.91 12.33
N ILE A 603 -24.63 8.79 11.44
CA ILE A 603 -23.51 8.49 10.56
C ILE A 603 -22.52 9.66 10.47
N LEU A 604 -21.23 9.35 10.63
CA LEU A 604 -20.13 10.24 10.30
C LEU A 604 -19.61 9.90 8.91
N VAL A 605 -19.61 10.89 8.02
CA VAL A 605 -19.08 10.76 6.66
C VAL A 605 -17.74 11.48 6.62
N ILE A 606 -16.70 10.80 6.11
CA ILE A 606 -15.35 11.37 5.94
C ILE A 606 -14.96 11.24 4.48
N HIS A 607 -14.43 12.31 3.88
CA HIS A 607 -13.99 12.28 2.49
C HIS A 607 -12.96 13.38 2.19
N GLY A 608 -11.97 13.08 1.38
CA GLY A 608 -10.96 14.02 0.90
C GLY A 608 -11.33 14.59 -0.47
N GLN A 609 -11.08 15.88 -0.67
CA GLN A 609 -11.36 16.57 -1.95
C GLN A 609 -10.54 15.99 -3.10
N LYS A 610 -9.32 15.54 -2.82
CA LYS A 610 -8.39 15.02 -3.83
C LYS A 610 -8.47 13.50 -4.01
N ASP A 611 -9.54 12.91 -3.54
CA ASP A 611 -9.83 11.50 -3.79
C ASP A 611 -10.44 11.35 -5.17
N PHE A 612 -9.70 10.74 -6.11
CA PHE A 612 -10.15 10.47 -7.47
C PHE A 612 -10.45 8.98 -7.69
N ARG A 613 -10.12 8.16 -6.72
CA ARG A 613 -10.51 6.74 -6.70
C ARG A 613 -12.01 6.60 -6.42
N ILE A 614 -12.47 7.31 -5.40
CA ILE A 614 -13.88 7.43 -5.04
C ILE A 614 -14.15 8.92 -4.86
N ASP A 615 -14.85 9.52 -5.79
CA ASP A 615 -15.04 10.96 -5.86
C ASP A 615 -15.67 11.52 -4.59
N VAL A 616 -15.28 12.74 -4.20
CA VAL A 616 -15.76 13.40 -2.98
C VAL A 616 -17.28 13.61 -2.99
N SER A 617 -17.89 13.69 -4.17
CA SER A 617 -19.34 13.80 -4.30
C SER A 617 -20.09 12.60 -3.72
N GLN A 618 -19.45 11.43 -3.62
CA GLN A 618 -20.03 10.28 -2.92
C GLN A 618 -20.29 10.59 -1.45
N GLY A 619 -19.33 11.19 -0.77
CA GLY A 619 -19.45 11.61 0.62
C GLY A 619 -20.47 12.73 0.79
N MET A 620 -20.43 13.73 -0.09
CA MET A 620 -21.39 14.83 -0.08
C MET A 620 -22.82 14.31 -0.23
N ALA A 621 -23.05 13.42 -1.18
CA ALA A 621 -24.38 12.83 -1.43
C ALA A 621 -24.87 12.04 -0.22
N ALA A 622 -24.03 11.24 0.40
CA ALA A 622 -24.40 10.45 1.58
C ALA A 622 -24.76 11.35 2.77
N PHE A 623 -23.94 12.36 3.04
CA PHE A 623 -24.21 13.33 4.11
C PHE A 623 -25.53 14.07 3.86
N ASN A 624 -25.72 14.61 2.67
CA ASN A 624 -26.92 15.35 2.32
C ASN A 624 -28.18 14.48 2.45
N ALA A 625 -28.12 13.24 1.95
CA ALA A 625 -29.24 12.31 2.04
C ALA A 625 -29.58 12.00 3.52
N ALA A 626 -28.60 11.75 4.35
CA ALA A 626 -28.80 11.51 5.78
C ALA A 626 -29.50 12.72 6.44
N ARG A 627 -29.02 13.92 6.18
CA ARG A 627 -29.60 15.16 6.76
C ARG A 627 -31.04 15.40 6.26
N MET A 628 -31.28 15.19 4.97
CA MET A 628 -32.64 15.36 4.41
C MET A 628 -33.62 14.32 4.96
N ARG A 629 -33.12 13.16 5.35
CA ARG A 629 -33.92 12.11 6.01
C ARG A 629 -34.10 12.35 7.51
N GLY A 630 -33.52 13.40 8.07
CA GLY A 630 -33.56 13.68 9.52
C GLY A 630 -32.64 12.78 10.33
N VAL A 631 -31.70 12.08 9.72
CA VAL A 631 -30.73 11.23 10.40
C VAL A 631 -29.60 12.10 10.93
N PRO A 632 -29.20 11.97 12.21
CA PRO A 632 -28.03 12.68 12.72
C PRO A 632 -26.79 12.34 11.92
N ALA A 633 -26.10 13.37 11.42
CA ALA A 633 -24.92 13.16 10.58
C ALA A 633 -23.90 14.27 10.76
N GLN A 634 -22.64 13.95 10.56
CA GLN A 634 -21.54 14.90 10.53
C GLN A 634 -20.69 14.62 9.29
N PHE A 635 -20.12 15.66 8.71
CA PHE A 635 -19.22 15.53 7.55
C PHE A 635 -17.85 16.07 7.91
N LEU A 636 -16.84 15.18 7.94
CA LEU A 636 -15.43 15.55 8.08
C LEU A 636 -14.83 15.60 6.67
N TYR A 637 -14.68 16.82 6.16
CA TYR A 637 -14.20 17.10 4.82
C TYR A 637 -12.75 17.58 4.87
N PHE A 638 -11.87 16.91 4.11
CA PHE A 638 -10.47 17.29 4.03
C PHE A 638 -10.16 17.90 2.65
N PRO A 639 -9.93 19.22 2.58
CA PRO A 639 -9.69 19.88 1.27
C PRO A 639 -8.37 19.47 0.62
N ASN A 640 -7.39 19.02 1.40
CA ASN A 640 -6.04 18.71 0.90
C ASN A 640 -5.64 17.24 1.01
N GLU A 641 -6.54 16.37 1.43
CA GLU A 641 -6.28 14.93 1.50
C GLU A 641 -6.92 14.20 0.33
N CYS A 642 -6.35 13.03 0.02
CA CYS A 642 -6.79 12.15 -1.05
C CYS A 642 -7.64 10.97 -0.50
N HIS A 643 -7.43 9.79 -1.04
CA HIS A 643 -8.09 8.57 -0.56
C HIS A 643 -7.64 8.17 0.85
N TRP A 644 -6.49 8.66 1.28
CA TRP A 644 -5.93 8.49 2.63
C TRP A 644 -5.78 9.86 3.29
N VAL A 645 -5.45 9.82 4.58
CA VAL A 645 -5.12 11.02 5.36
C VAL A 645 -3.65 10.91 5.75
N THR A 646 -2.79 11.67 5.09
CA THR A 646 -1.34 11.57 5.21
C THR A 646 -0.71 12.69 6.03
N GLY A 647 -1.39 13.82 6.19
CA GLY A 647 -0.90 14.93 7.00
C GLY A 647 -0.99 14.62 8.50
N CYS A 648 -0.05 15.13 9.27
CA CYS A 648 0.05 14.86 10.70
C CYS A 648 -1.15 15.43 11.49
N GLN A 649 -1.41 16.73 11.36
CA GLN A 649 -2.54 17.35 12.07
C GLN A 649 -3.88 16.83 11.55
N ASP A 650 -4.03 16.63 10.25
CA ASP A 650 -5.24 16.01 9.69
C ASP A 650 -5.42 14.58 10.20
N GLY A 651 -4.36 13.81 10.31
CA GLY A 651 -4.41 12.44 10.84
C GLY A 651 -4.82 12.40 12.32
N ILE A 652 -4.32 13.31 13.11
CA ILE A 652 -4.71 13.44 14.52
C ILE A 652 -6.18 13.88 14.63
N LEU A 653 -6.60 14.84 13.80
CA LEU A 653 -7.99 15.29 13.73
C LEU A 653 -8.92 14.14 13.35
N TRP A 654 -8.52 13.30 12.40
CA TRP A 654 -9.27 12.11 12.01
C TRP A 654 -9.52 11.21 13.23
N GLN A 655 -8.48 10.92 14.00
CA GLN A 655 -8.58 10.07 15.19
C GLN A 655 -9.49 10.69 16.26
N ARG A 656 -9.35 11.98 16.51
CA ARG A 656 -10.18 12.70 17.47
C ARG A 656 -11.66 12.73 17.06
N THR A 657 -11.94 12.99 15.80
CA THR A 657 -13.31 13.03 15.26
C THR A 657 -13.95 11.65 15.29
N PHE A 658 -13.19 10.63 14.90
CA PHE A 658 -13.61 9.22 14.96
C PHE A 658 -14.05 8.84 16.39
N LYS A 659 -13.19 9.11 17.36
CA LYS A 659 -13.48 8.83 18.78
C LYS A 659 -14.69 9.63 19.28
N ALA A 660 -14.72 10.92 19.01
CA ALA A 660 -15.81 11.79 19.48
C ALA A 660 -17.18 11.35 18.96
N TRP A 661 -17.25 10.93 17.69
CA TRP A 661 -18.50 10.43 17.11
C TRP A 661 -18.98 9.16 17.78
N LEU A 662 -18.10 8.18 17.94
CA LEU A 662 -18.44 6.91 18.57
C LEU A 662 -18.80 7.11 20.05
N ASP A 663 -18.04 7.93 20.78
CA ASP A 663 -18.32 8.22 22.19
C ASP A 663 -19.69 8.90 22.39
N LYS A 664 -20.06 9.76 21.46
CA LYS A 664 -21.37 10.45 21.51
C LYS A 664 -22.55 9.48 21.43
N TRP A 665 -22.43 8.42 20.64
CA TRP A 665 -23.56 7.54 20.35
C TRP A 665 -23.49 6.18 21.04
N LEU A 666 -22.29 5.74 21.47
CA LEU A 666 -22.07 4.42 22.04
C LEU A 666 -21.68 4.44 23.53
N LYS A 667 -21.46 5.62 24.08
CA LYS A 667 -21.11 5.72 25.51
C LYS A 667 -22.08 6.60 26.29
#